data_944e634b5a8f57ac2d5a8f94ac24a054
#
_entry.id   944e634b5a8f57ac2d5a8f94ac24a054
#
_cell.length_a   1.000
_cell.length_b   1.000
_cell.length_c   1.000
_cell.angle_alpha   90.00
_cell.angle_beta   90.00
_cell.angle_gamma   90.00
#
_symmetry.space_group_name_H-M   'P 1'
#
loop_
_entity.id
_entity.type
_entity.pdbx_description
1 polymer ?
#
loop_
_entity_poly.entity_id
_entity_poly.type
_entity_poly.pdbx_seq_one_letter_code
_entity_poly.pdbx_strand_id
1 'polypeptide(L)'
;MKSARVVFKGGIPFSPEFDDVYFNADDPIGQSEYVFNSVFDEIWEKKSEFNVLETGFGAGLNFLCAFKRFKNSDKFLNFVSIEKTPITRDDLAKIYANFSELADVSGELLDAYPPLIRGFHRLNLAPNVTLTLCFGDVAEVLDELSFSADAVFMDGFAPAKNEAMWSERVCGKIANLCAFGASVCTYSASGALKRALQNSGFEVNLLKGYGKKREMLRAKFAGERQARSEIWFSRFDPAGMTAPKSALIIGGGVAGCVCAFKLRERGLDVTIAEKRSDIALNGSGNHCGILMPLITKPSVNLGRMHMNAFLQAARFYGQNLGAQEIEFCGATDYAYEQKTLERFYEWREFDADNGVFELKFEGEPYASAFIFSGAKARPRKMCKAASAGIKTLLNCEFTGFETLEGGAVRAHFKDGQSIDADVLVLAVGSESMELFADYDIRLSSVRGQVTHIEPAVRTSAPFSAKGYVCPPVGGVQVIGATYDRNLFLDEPRSSDDEKNLADVAEFLDGKFAKSERVNLSGEQDQNLTIGPDGDAKNADRLKTNNGSVNLNENTDNVEILRGAIADEKIISKFDDEPIDVASLANGENSSETKTVATSDKNSLTREFGEISPVSFAYETSAEKCASSEHPLGVKFINQIKTVNKNLPDLAKNAGKADGFKSSNFTKISPLANLQRPMNAKDAVKIGKDAKFVSAGSAEFLDSSNLDKRAESLNLTSLKRRTDRLNLLNLTENKDADGSAQTYDAPNSATPENLLNAATKTPPNIRIIGSKVGYRSYSGDRFPLIGRLYDEDFYKDAYKSLLWTKNRPNPSPKYVPNVYASTAHGSRGLCTAVLGAELVCDLIFDRPLCIEKSLFDELHLARFLVRKLKKGLR
;
A
#
# COMPACT_ATOMS: atom_id res chain seq x y z
N MET A 1 -8.13 15.89 10.46
CA MET A 1 -9.08 16.61 9.56
C MET A 1 -10.19 17.22 10.40
N LYS A 2 -10.85 18.31 9.90
CA LYS A 2 -11.94 18.97 10.67
C LYS A 2 -13.18 18.07 10.70
N SER A 3 -13.71 17.80 11.91
CA SER A 3 -15.00 17.14 12.09
C SER A 3 -16.17 18.08 11.91
N ALA A 4 -17.36 17.54 11.64
CA ALA A 4 -18.59 18.31 11.59
C ALA A 4 -18.94 18.88 12.97
N ARG A 5 -19.37 20.11 13.00
CA ARG A 5 -20.03 20.67 14.16
C ARG A 5 -21.51 20.32 14.11
N VAL A 6 -21.96 19.44 15.00
CA VAL A 6 -23.36 19.04 15.11
C VAL A 6 -24.01 19.76 16.29
N VAL A 7 -25.18 20.34 16.07
CA VAL A 7 -26.01 20.93 17.10
C VAL A 7 -27.38 20.26 17.07
N PHE A 8 -27.88 19.87 18.23
CA PHE A 8 -29.19 19.22 18.31
C PHE A 8 -30.28 20.27 18.56
N LYS A 9 -31.20 20.45 17.61
CA LYS A 9 -32.36 21.31 17.70
C LYS A 9 -33.63 20.46 17.86
N GLY A 10 -34.21 20.44 19.06
CA GLY A 10 -35.34 19.55 19.32
C GLY A 10 -35.06 18.05 19.12
N GLY A 11 -33.81 17.60 19.38
CA GLY A 11 -33.37 16.23 19.15
C GLY A 11 -32.88 15.94 17.73
N ILE A 12 -33.07 16.85 16.76
CA ILE A 12 -32.68 16.68 15.37
C ILE A 12 -31.28 17.23 15.15
N PRO A 13 -30.33 16.47 14.54
CA PRO A 13 -29.00 16.94 14.23
C PRO A 13 -29.03 17.99 13.12
N PHE A 14 -28.36 19.10 13.37
CA PHE A 14 -28.33 20.29 12.54
C PHE A 14 -26.89 20.74 12.32
N SER A 15 -26.57 21.14 11.10
CA SER A 15 -25.27 21.74 10.74
C SER A 15 -25.37 23.26 10.76
N PRO A 16 -24.72 23.95 11.70
CA PRO A 16 -24.62 25.42 11.68
C PRO A 16 -23.85 25.95 10.48
N GLU A 17 -22.91 25.16 9.92
CA GLU A 17 -22.10 25.55 8.78
C GLU A 17 -22.92 25.67 7.49
N PHE A 18 -23.85 24.74 7.28
CA PHE A 18 -24.74 24.73 6.12
C PHE A 18 -26.14 25.25 6.41
N ASP A 19 -26.43 25.61 7.66
CA ASP A 19 -27.77 26.02 8.13
C ASP A 19 -28.87 25.01 7.71
N ASP A 20 -28.56 23.67 7.82
CA ASP A 20 -29.43 22.60 7.36
C ASP A 20 -29.44 21.41 8.33
N VAL A 21 -30.48 20.57 8.22
CA VAL A 21 -30.60 19.32 8.97
C VAL A 21 -29.89 18.16 8.24
N TYR A 22 -29.37 17.19 8.99
CA TYR A 22 -28.72 16.02 8.40
C TYR A 22 -29.70 15.04 7.75
N PHE A 23 -30.97 15.06 8.16
CA PHE A 23 -32.01 14.18 7.59
C PHE A 23 -33.41 14.75 7.86
N ASN A 24 -34.41 14.16 7.22
CA ASN A 24 -35.82 14.51 7.40
C ASN A 24 -36.24 14.36 8.88
N ALA A 25 -36.78 15.40 9.48
CA ALA A 25 -37.18 15.39 10.88
C ALA A 25 -38.41 14.54 11.17
N ASP A 26 -39.31 14.39 10.19
CA ASP A 26 -40.60 13.68 10.40
C ASP A 26 -40.42 12.14 10.35
N ASP A 27 -39.69 11.64 9.33
CA ASP A 27 -39.46 10.23 9.12
C ASP A 27 -38.17 10.01 8.28
N PRO A 28 -37.00 9.96 8.94
CA PRO A 28 -35.73 9.84 8.23
C PRO A 28 -35.51 8.47 7.60
N ILE A 29 -35.92 7.38 8.26
CA ILE A 29 -35.78 5.99 7.75
C ILE A 29 -36.70 5.78 6.56
N GLY A 30 -37.99 6.13 6.68
CA GLY A 30 -38.92 6.02 5.56
C GLY A 30 -38.47 6.85 4.35
N GLN A 31 -37.85 8.02 4.56
CA GLN A 31 -37.25 8.78 3.46
C GLN A 31 -36.07 8.04 2.83
N SER A 32 -35.21 7.46 3.62
CA SER A 32 -34.04 6.69 3.12
C SER A 32 -34.51 5.47 2.30
N GLU A 33 -35.44 4.72 2.81
CA GLU A 33 -36.03 3.55 2.11
C GLU A 33 -36.72 3.97 0.81
N TYR A 34 -37.56 5.00 0.83
CA TYR A 34 -38.32 5.40 -0.35
C TYR A 34 -37.45 6.05 -1.44
N VAL A 35 -36.57 6.97 -1.07
CA VAL A 35 -35.80 7.77 -2.04
C VAL A 35 -34.61 6.99 -2.55
N PHE A 36 -33.86 6.30 -1.67
CA PHE A 36 -32.57 5.74 -1.99
C PHE A 36 -32.62 4.19 -2.09
N ASN A 37 -33.05 3.50 -1.06
CA ASN A 37 -32.97 2.04 -0.97
C ASN A 37 -33.98 1.32 -1.88
N SER A 38 -35.06 1.99 -2.31
CA SER A 38 -36.01 1.46 -3.30
C SER A 38 -35.37 1.06 -4.63
N VAL A 39 -34.18 1.57 -4.96
CA VAL A 39 -33.43 1.17 -6.17
C VAL A 39 -33.08 -0.33 -6.15
N PHE A 40 -32.88 -0.90 -4.96
CA PHE A 40 -32.55 -2.33 -4.87
C PHE A 40 -33.70 -3.20 -5.33
N ASP A 41 -34.97 -2.78 -5.20
CA ASP A 41 -36.14 -3.51 -5.71
C ASP A 41 -36.09 -3.68 -7.23
N GLU A 42 -35.51 -2.71 -7.95
CA GLU A 42 -35.39 -2.72 -9.41
C GLU A 42 -34.31 -3.70 -9.91
N ILE A 43 -33.27 -3.96 -9.11
CA ILE A 43 -32.05 -4.68 -9.54
C ILE A 43 -31.77 -5.95 -8.74
N TRP A 44 -32.53 -6.24 -7.66
CA TRP A 44 -32.26 -7.33 -6.71
C TRP A 44 -32.10 -8.69 -7.36
N GLU A 45 -33.03 -9.05 -8.24
CA GLU A 45 -33.02 -10.35 -8.92
C GLU A 45 -32.01 -10.44 -10.07
N LYS A 46 -31.40 -9.30 -10.47
CA LYS A 46 -30.51 -9.23 -11.63
C LYS A 46 -29.06 -9.43 -11.28
N LYS A 47 -28.70 -9.29 -10.00
CA LYS A 47 -27.32 -9.28 -9.53
C LYS A 47 -27.17 -10.00 -8.20
N SER A 48 -25.97 -10.54 -7.98
CA SER A 48 -25.53 -11.07 -6.70
C SER A 48 -24.63 -10.10 -5.94
N GLU A 49 -24.04 -9.12 -6.63
CA GLU A 49 -23.14 -8.14 -6.06
C GLU A 49 -23.51 -6.72 -6.52
N PHE A 50 -23.55 -5.77 -5.59
CA PHE A 50 -24.04 -4.42 -5.79
C PHE A 50 -22.98 -3.41 -5.39
N ASN A 51 -22.64 -2.52 -6.32
CA ASN A 51 -21.72 -1.41 -6.10
C ASN A 51 -22.52 -0.10 -6.01
N VAL A 52 -22.51 0.53 -4.83
CA VAL A 52 -23.25 1.79 -4.57
C VAL A 52 -22.25 2.91 -4.34
N LEU A 53 -22.51 4.08 -4.94
CA LEU A 53 -21.81 5.33 -4.67
C LEU A 53 -22.75 6.31 -3.96
N GLU A 54 -22.32 6.89 -2.84
CA GLU A 54 -23.02 7.97 -2.16
C GLU A 54 -22.15 9.22 -2.07
N THR A 55 -22.72 10.41 -2.27
CA THR A 55 -21.96 11.67 -2.30
C THR A 55 -21.91 12.44 -0.97
N GLY A 56 -22.69 12.07 0.03
CA GLY A 56 -22.71 12.67 1.37
C GLY A 56 -23.11 11.63 2.40
N PHE A 57 -22.15 11.16 3.24
CA PHE A 57 -22.43 10.17 4.27
C PHE A 57 -23.33 10.73 5.37
N GLY A 58 -23.04 11.95 5.81
CA GLY A 58 -23.77 12.63 6.89
C GLY A 58 -23.87 11.75 8.13
N ALA A 59 -25.11 11.41 8.53
CA ALA A 59 -25.38 10.48 9.64
C ALA A 59 -25.39 8.99 9.21
N GLY A 60 -25.16 8.66 7.94
CA GLY A 60 -25.07 7.28 7.45
C GLY A 60 -26.38 6.50 7.39
N LEU A 61 -27.55 7.16 7.46
CA LEU A 61 -28.83 6.47 7.51
C LEU A 61 -29.12 5.65 6.23
N ASN A 62 -28.77 6.18 5.05
CA ASN A 62 -28.95 5.45 3.80
C ASN A 62 -28.17 4.16 3.78
N PHE A 63 -26.91 4.20 4.28
CA PHE A 63 -26.09 3.01 4.43
C PHE A 63 -26.65 2.04 5.47
N LEU A 64 -27.10 2.53 6.65
CA LEU A 64 -27.63 1.65 7.69
C LEU A 64 -28.90 0.91 7.23
N CYS A 65 -29.78 1.56 6.47
CA CYS A 65 -30.94 0.91 5.83
C CYS A 65 -30.50 -0.18 4.84
N ALA A 66 -29.55 0.15 3.96
CA ALA A 66 -28.96 -0.81 3.04
C ALA A 66 -28.28 -1.96 3.80
N PHE A 67 -27.50 -1.68 4.83
CA PHE A 67 -26.81 -2.69 5.64
C PHE A 67 -27.79 -3.68 6.28
N LYS A 68 -28.86 -3.17 6.90
CA LYS A 68 -29.91 -4.01 7.47
C LYS A 68 -30.55 -4.94 6.44
N ARG A 69 -30.79 -4.44 5.22
CA ARG A 69 -31.35 -5.23 4.11
C ARG A 69 -30.41 -6.34 3.65
N PHE A 70 -29.10 -6.06 3.51
CA PHE A 70 -28.14 -6.99 2.92
C PHE A 70 -27.56 -7.98 3.93
N LYS A 71 -27.38 -7.61 5.20
CA LYS A 71 -26.65 -8.36 6.23
C LYS A 71 -26.99 -9.85 6.30
N ASN A 72 -28.27 -10.19 6.16
CA ASN A 72 -28.77 -11.55 6.25
C ASN A 72 -29.21 -12.13 4.89
N SER A 73 -28.77 -11.52 3.78
CA SER A 73 -29.07 -12.01 2.44
C SER A 73 -27.89 -12.77 1.84
N ASP A 74 -28.12 -13.43 0.70
CA ASP A 74 -27.09 -14.06 -0.14
C ASP A 74 -26.41 -13.08 -1.09
N LYS A 75 -26.77 -11.80 -1.04
CA LYS A 75 -26.26 -10.74 -1.92
C LYS A 75 -25.10 -10.00 -1.25
N PHE A 76 -24.16 -9.50 -2.06
CA PHE A 76 -23.03 -8.72 -1.62
C PHE A 76 -23.26 -7.22 -1.86
N LEU A 77 -22.98 -6.40 -0.85
CA LEU A 77 -23.03 -4.94 -0.92
C LEU A 77 -21.64 -4.33 -0.77
N ASN A 78 -21.20 -3.57 -1.77
CA ASN A 78 -20.04 -2.69 -1.71
C ASN A 78 -20.54 -1.24 -1.73
N PHE A 79 -20.57 -0.60 -0.58
CA PHE A 79 -21.09 0.76 -0.43
C PHE A 79 -19.92 1.73 -0.28
N VAL A 80 -19.79 2.67 -1.20
CA VAL A 80 -18.77 3.73 -1.19
C VAL A 80 -19.46 5.04 -0.87
N SER A 81 -19.08 5.70 0.23
CA SER A 81 -19.65 6.97 0.62
C SER A 81 -18.58 8.04 0.83
N ILE A 82 -18.81 9.22 0.29
CA ILE A 82 -17.91 10.36 0.34
C ILE A 82 -18.37 11.32 1.45
N GLU A 83 -17.43 11.78 2.28
CA GLU A 83 -17.75 12.78 3.31
C GLU A 83 -16.59 13.76 3.50
N LYS A 84 -16.90 15.06 3.41
CA LYS A 84 -15.89 16.13 3.56
C LYS A 84 -15.61 16.49 5.02
N THR A 85 -16.65 16.50 5.82
CA THR A 85 -16.63 16.89 7.25
C THR A 85 -17.36 15.83 8.07
N PRO A 86 -16.70 14.69 8.36
CA PRO A 86 -17.37 13.57 9.01
C PRO A 86 -17.82 13.93 10.44
N ILE A 87 -18.97 13.40 10.82
CA ILE A 87 -19.51 13.49 12.18
C ILE A 87 -18.62 12.64 13.10
N THR A 88 -18.40 13.09 14.32
CA THR A 88 -17.62 12.32 15.31
C THR A 88 -18.37 11.03 15.70
N ARG A 89 -17.63 9.99 16.11
CA ARG A 89 -18.23 8.75 16.62
C ARG A 89 -19.24 8.99 17.75
N ASP A 90 -18.90 9.91 18.67
CA ASP A 90 -19.75 10.22 19.82
C ASP A 90 -21.05 10.93 19.43
N ASP A 91 -21.02 11.80 18.44
CA ASP A 91 -22.23 12.45 17.94
C ASP A 91 -23.07 11.48 17.08
N LEU A 92 -22.44 10.58 16.31
CA LEU A 92 -23.16 9.48 15.66
C LEU A 92 -23.86 8.58 16.68
N ALA A 93 -23.20 8.21 17.77
CA ALA A 93 -23.82 7.42 18.83
C ALA A 93 -25.07 8.09 19.43
N LYS A 94 -24.99 9.43 19.65
CA LYS A 94 -26.16 10.21 20.10
C LYS A 94 -27.30 10.22 19.08
N ILE A 95 -26.96 10.29 17.79
CA ILE A 95 -27.95 10.25 16.70
C ILE A 95 -28.61 8.87 16.64
N TYR A 96 -27.81 7.80 16.66
CA TYR A 96 -28.32 6.43 16.51
C TYR A 96 -29.14 5.95 17.70
N ALA A 97 -28.94 6.52 18.89
CA ALA A 97 -29.78 6.24 20.06
C ALA A 97 -31.28 6.55 19.83
N ASN A 98 -31.61 7.36 18.81
CA ASN A 98 -33.00 7.64 18.44
C ASN A 98 -33.60 6.61 17.46
N PHE A 99 -32.82 5.64 16.97
CA PHE A 99 -33.24 4.66 15.92
C PHE A 99 -33.12 3.23 16.43
N SER A 100 -34.00 2.80 17.33
CA SER A 100 -34.00 1.44 17.91
C SER A 100 -34.10 0.35 16.85
N GLU A 101 -34.73 0.60 15.72
CA GLU A 101 -34.89 -0.34 14.60
C GLU A 101 -33.62 -0.55 13.76
N LEU A 102 -32.59 0.31 13.95
CA LEU A 102 -31.27 0.18 13.34
C LEU A 102 -30.17 -0.19 14.35
N ALA A 103 -30.55 -0.50 15.61
CA ALA A 103 -29.59 -0.66 16.70
C ALA A 103 -28.56 -1.76 16.44
N ASP A 104 -28.95 -2.87 15.79
CA ASP A 104 -28.07 -3.99 15.46
C ASP A 104 -27.00 -3.63 14.44
N VAL A 105 -27.30 -2.82 13.43
CA VAL A 105 -26.37 -2.42 12.39
C VAL A 105 -25.60 -1.13 12.73
N SER A 106 -26.21 -0.23 13.49
CA SER A 106 -25.55 1.00 13.91
C SER A 106 -24.48 0.75 14.97
N GLY A 107 -24.64 -0.24 15.83
CA GLY A 107 -23.62 -0.68 16.79
C GLY A 107 -22.36 -1.18 16.06
N GLU A 108 -22.52 -2.05 15.07
CA GLU A 108 -21.41 -2.56 14.28
C GLU A 108 -20.67 -1.44 13.51
N LEU A 109 -21.40 -0.47 12.97
CA LEU A 109 -20.79 0.70 12.33
C LEU A 109 -20.00 1.55 13.32
N LEU A 110 -20.55 1.84 14.52
CA LEU A 110 -19.86 2.60 15.56
C LEU A 110 -18.58 1.92 16.03
N ASP A 111 -18.58 0.62 16.18
CA ASP A 111 -17.40 -0.16 16.59
C ASP A 111 -16.31 -0.17 15.53
N ALA A 112 -16.69 -0.14 14.25
CA ALA A 112 -15.77 -0.11 13.14
C ALA A 112 -15.41 1.32 12.66
N TYR A 113 -16.05 2.38 13.22
CA TYR A 113 -15.91 3.74 12.70
C TYR A 113 -14.46 4.21 12.75
N PRO A 114 -13.91 4.74 11.64
CA PRO A 114 -12.48 5.02 11.53
C PRO A 114 -12.10 6.33 12.25
N PRO A 115 -10.82 6.54 12.58
CA PRO A 115 -10.32 7.86 12.95
C PRO A 115 -10.55 8.87 11.83
N LEU A 116 -10.76 10.14 12.19
CA LEU A 116 -11.09 11.21 11.25
C LEU A 116 -9.83 11.73 10.56
N ILE A 117 -9.21 10.90 9.73
CA ILE A 117 -8.07 11.25 8.90
C ILE A 117 -8.47 11.13 7.42
N ARG A 118 -8.00 12.07 6.58
CA ARG A 118 -8.30 12.09 5.15
C ARG A 118 -7.83 10.82 4.46
N GLY A 119 -8.64 10.31 3.52
CA GLY A 119 -8.35 9.12 2.72
C GLY A 119 -9.51 8.12 2.70
N PHE A 120 -9.22 6.92 2.21
CA PHE A 120 -10.20 5.84 2.10
C PHE A 120 -10.14 4.91 3.30
N HIS A 121 -11.29 4.58 3.86
CA HIS A 121 -11.43 3.71 5.02
C HIS A 121 -12.37 2.54 4.70
N ARG A 122 -11.80 1.39 4.36
CA ARG A 122 -12.58 0.17 4.12
C ARG A 122 -13.00 -0.46 5.46
N LEU A 123 -14.31 -0.66 5.65
CA LEU A 123 -14.95 -1.33 6.77
C LEU A 123 -15.63 -2.60 6.25
N ASN A 124 -15.16 -3.77 6.69
CA ASN A 124 -15.84 -5.04 6.44
C ASN A 124 -16.77 -5.29 7.62
N LEU A 125 -18.05 -4.94 7.49
CA LEU A 125 -19.04 -4.97 8.59
C LEU A 125 -19.77 -6.31 8.69
N ALA A 126 -19.91 -7.02 7.57
CA ALA A 126 -20.38 -8.40 7.51
C ALA A 126 -19.63 -9.13 6.39
N PRO A 127 -19.68 -10.46 6.31
CA PRO A 127 -19.03 -11.21 5.23
C PRO A 127 -19.46 -10.77 3.83
N ASN A 128 -20.69 -10.26 3.70
CA ASN A 128 -21.29 -9.81 2.45
C ASN A 128 -21.53 -8.29 2.38
N VAL A 129 -21.11 -7.49 3.38
CA VAL A 129 -21.32 -6.04 3.40
C VAL A 129 -20.03 -5.29 3.70
N THR A 130 -19.59 -4.48 2.74
CA THR A 130 -18.46 -3.56 2.91
C THR A 130 -18.90 -2.11 2.77
N LEU A 131 -18.40 -1.25 3.64
CA LEU A 131 -18.50 0.21 3.53
C LEU A 131 -17.10 0.77 3.31
N THR A 132 -16.93 1.59 2.29
CA THR A 132 -15.72 2.40 2.08
C THR A 132 -16.07 3.87 2.32
N LEU A 133 -15.68 4.40 3.48
CA LEU A 133 -15.79 5.84 3.77
C LEU A 133 -14.62 6.58 3.14
N CYS A 134 -14.91 7.51 2.24
CA CYS A 134 -13.91 8.32 1.55
C CYS A 134 -13.94 9.73 2.12
N PHE A 135 -13.04 10.02 3.07
CA PHE A 135 -12.98 11.31 3.71
C PHE A 135 -12.20 12.32 2.85
N GLY A 136 -12.93 13.27 2.27
CA GLY A 136 -12.38 14.30 1.39
C GLY A 136 -13.44 15.07 0.61
N ASP A 137 -13.00 16.04 -0.18
CA ASP A 137 -13.88 16.80 -1.07
C ASP A 137 -14.44 15.91 -2.18
N VAL A 138 -15.75 16.02 -2.46
CA VAL A 138 -16.44 15.15 -3.42
C VAL A 138 -15.79 15.18 -4.81
N ALA A 139 -15.40 16.37 -5.29
CA ALA A 139 -14.81 16.49 -6.62
C ALA A 139 -13.40 15.88 -6.71
N GLU A 140 -12.63 15.91 -5.62
CA GLU A 140 -11.31 15.29 -5.55
C GLU A 140 -11.42 13.77 -5.38
N VAL A 141 -12.28 13.30 -4.48
CA VAL A 141 -12.49 11.89 -4.20
C VAL A 141 -13.03 11.14 -5.43
N LEU A 142 -13.96 11.74 -6.19
CA LEU A 142 -14.48 11.12 -7.42
C LEU A 142 -13.40 10.84 -8.47
N ASP A 143 -12.31 11.62 -8.53
CA ASP A 143 -11.18 11.36 -9.41
C ASP A 143 -10.34 10.15 -8.95
N GLU A 144 -10.34 9.87 -7.66
CA GLU A 144 -9.59 8.78 -7.03
C GLU A 144 -10.38 7.46 -6.97
N LEU A 145 -11.67 7.47 -7.29
CA LEU A 145 -12.48 6.25 -7.33
C LEU A 145 -12.27 5.47 -8.63
N SER A 146 -12.26 4.15 -8.52
CA SER A 146 -12.12 3.23 -9.65
C SER A 146 -13.01 2.01 -9.46
N PHE A 147 -14.23 2.07 -9.96
CA PHE A 147 -15.20 0.97 -10.00
C PHE A 147 -16.37 1.29 -10.96
N SER A 148 -17.32 0.36 -11.06
CA SER A 148 -18.55 0.54 -11.83
C SER A 148 -19.73 0.55 -10.88
N ALA A 149 -20.36 1.71 -10.66
CA ALA A 149 -21.51 1.86 -9.78
C ALA A 149 -22.81 1.36 -10.45
N ASP A 150 -23.60 0.58 -9.74
CA ASP A 150 -24.94 0.13 -10.13
C ASP A 150 -26.03 1.11 -9.71
N ALA A 151 -25.80 1.76 -8.57
CA ALA A 151 -26.65 2.81 -8.02
C ALA A 151 -25.83 3.97 -7.47
N VAL A 152 -26.36 5.17 -7.58
CA VAL A 152 -25.77 6.40 -7.04
C VAL A 152 -26.80 7.08 -6.15
N PHE A 153 -26.43 7.29 -4.88
CA PHE A 153 -27.19 8.06 -3.92
C PHE A 153 -26.62 9.49 -3.88
N MET A 154 -27.23 10.41 -4.61
CA MET A 154 -26.86 11.81 -4.56
C MET A 154 -27.56 12.44 -3.35
N ASP A 155 -26.90 12.35 -2.21
CA ASP A 155 -27.33 12.92 -0.94
C ASP A 155 -26.33 13.99 -0.46
N GLY A 156 -26.78 14.86 0.45
CA GLY A 156 -26.04 15.98 1.01
C GLY A 156 -26.96 17.14 1.32
N PHE A 157 -26.40 18.24 1.87
CA PHE A 157 -27.17 19.45 2.17
C PHE A 157 -27.81 20.06 0.91
N ALA A 158 -28.91 20.76 1.09
CA ALA A 158 -29.73 21.28 -0.02
C ALA A 158 -28.90 22.01 -1.10
N PRO A 159 -29.23 21.88 -2.40
CA PRO A 159 -28.45 22.49 -3.48
C PRO A 159 -28.20 24.00 -3.31
N ALA A 160 -29.12 24.73 -2.71
CA ALA A 160 -28.96 26.15 -2.45
C ALA A 160 -27.95 26.46 -1.32
N LYS A 161 -27.59 25.46 -0.49
CA LYS A 161 -26.69 25.61 0.66
C LYS A 161 -25.30 24.98 0.41
N ASN A 162 -25.21 24.06 -0.57
CA ASN A 162 -23.96 23.38 -0.94
C ASN A 162 -23.90 23.20 -2.47
N GLU A 163 -23.87 24.30 -3.23
CA GLU A 163 -23.97 24.32 -4.68
C GLU A 163 -22.85 23.49 -5.38
N ALA A 164 -21.64 23.51 -4.83
CA ALA A 164 -20.49 22.83 -5.41
C ALA A 164 -20.70 21.32 -5.58
N MET A 165 -21.38 20.67 -4.63
CA MET A 165 -21.66 19.24 -4.64
C MET A 165 -22.67 18.83 -5.73
N TRP A 166 -23.53 19.71 -6.15
CA TRP A 166 -24.60 19.49 -7.12
C TRP A 166 -24.26 20.00 -8.54
N SER A 167 -22.99 20.35 -8.76
CA SER A 167 -22.51 20.95 -10.00
C SER A 167 -22.47 19.95 -11.16
N GLU A 168 -22.54 20.45 -12.39
CA GLU A 168 -22.36 19.65 -13.62
C GLU A 168 -21.02 18.92 -13.64
N ARG A 169 -19.95 19.54 -13.11
CA ARG A 169 -18.63 18.89 -12.95
C ARG A 169 -18.73 17.62 -12.10
N VAL A 170 -19.45 17.65 -10.99
CA VAL A 170 -19.65 16.49 -10.11
C VAL A 170 -20.52 15.45 -10.82
N CYS A 171 -21.61 15.84 -11.47
CA CYS A 171 -22.45 14.93 -12.25
C CYS A 171 -21.67 14.21 -13.37
N GLY A 172 -20.81 14.92 -14.10
CA GLY A 172 -19.95 14.33 -15.14
C GLY A 172 -18.94 13.32 -14.57
N LYS A 173 -18.36 13.58 -13.40
CA LYS A 173 -17.47 12.60 -12.72
C LYS A 173 -18.23 11.37 -12.25
N ILE A 174 -19.45 11.54 -11.74
CA ILE A 174 -20.34 10.44 -11.35
C ILE A 174 -20.66 9.59 -12.59
N ALA A 175 -21.00 10.23 -13.72
CA ALA A 175 -21.30 9.53 -14.97
C ALA A 175 -20.17 8.59 -15.41
N ASN A 176 -18.90 9.01 -15.22
CA ASN A 176 -17.72 8.19 -15.54
C ASN A 176 -17.55 6.96 -14.63
N LEU A 177 -18.23 6.92 -13.49
CA LEU A 177 -18.24 5.77 -12.58
C LEU A 177 -19.48 4.87 -12.75
N CYS A 178 -20.54 5.34 -13.43
CA CYS A 178 -21.78 4.59 -13.59
C CYS A 178 -21.63 3.40 -14.54
N ALA A 179 -22.19 2.26 -14.21
CA ALA A 179 -22.50 1.22 -15.19
C ALA A 179 -23.60 1.73 -16.15
N PHE A 180 -23.66 1.22 -17.37
CA PHE A 180 -24.78 1.50 -18.25
C PHE A 180 -26.09 1.05 -17.59
N GLY A 181 -27.10 1.91 -17.55
CA GLY A 181 -28.36 1.67 -16.86
C GLY A 181 -28.34 1.88 -15.33
N ALA A 182 -27.20 2.33 -14.76
CA ALA A 182 -27.10 2.66 -13.34
C ALA A 182 -28.13 3.72 -12.94
N SER A 183 -28.78 3.52 -11.78
CA SER A 183 -29.81 4.44 -11.29
C SER A 183 -29.22 5.48 -10.36
N VAL A 184 -29.54 6.76 -10.59
CA VAL A 184 -29.25 7.88 -9.69
C VAL A 184 -30.49 8.25 -8.90
N CYS A 185 -30.39 8.29 -7.59
CA CYS A 185 -31.43 8.59 -6.64
C CYS A 185 -31.10 9.87 -5.88
N THR A 186 -32.08 10.77 -5.74
CA THR A 186 -31.93 11.98 -4.92
C THR A 186 -33.28 12.52 -4.48
N TYR A 187 -33.33 13.08 -3.28
CA TYR A 187 -34.50 13.75 -2.76
C TYR A 187 -34.76 15.12 -3.40
N SER A 188 -33.79 15.62 -4.19
CA SER A 188 -33.86 16.95 -4.80
C SER A 188 -34.66 16.92 -6.11
N ALA A 189 -35.45 17.97 -6.37
CA ALA A 189 -36.09 18.23 -7.65
C ALA A 189 -35.56 19.50 -8.33
N SER A 190 -34.35 19.93 -7.98
CA SER A 190 -33.73 21.15 -8.49
C SER A 190 -33.60 21.11 -10.03
N GLY A 191 -34.12 22.16 -10.71
CA GLY A 191 -34.00 22.31 -12.15
C GLY A 191 -32.55 22.43 -12.63
N ALA A 192 -31.65 22.99 -11.81
CA ALA A 192 -30.21 23.05 -12.12
C ALA A 192 -29.63 21.65 -12.11
N LEU A 193 -29.90 20.84 -11.07
CA LEU A 193 -29.45 19.45 -10.99
C LEU A 193 -30.01 18.58 -12.12
N LYS A 194 -31.30 18.76 -12.45
CA LYS A 194 -31.93 18.07 -13.60
C LYS A 194 -31.12 18.29 -14.89
N ARG A 195 -30.80 19.57 -15.20
CA ARG A 195 -29.99 19.91 -16.38
C ARG A 195 -28.57 19.34 -16.30
N ALA A 196 -27.92 19.43 -15.14
CA ALA A 196 -26.56 18.90 -14.93
C ALA A 196 -26.49 17.39 -15.17
N LEU A 197 -27.47 16.64 -14.69
CA LEU A 197 -27.58 15.20 -14.94
C LEU A 197 -27.83 14.92 -16.44
N GLN A 198 -28.76 15.64 -17.07
CA GLN A 198 -29.05 15.47 -18.51
C GLN A 198 -27.82 15.76 -19.38
N ASN A 199 -27.07 16.84 -19.10
CA ASN A 199 -25.81 17.18 -19.78
C ASN A 199 -24.73 16.13 -19.56
N SER A 200 -24.80 15.38 -18.46
CA SER A 200 -23.87 14.29 -18.13
C SER A 200 -24.29 12.92 -18.65
N GLY A 201 -25.32 12.84 -19.52
CA GLY A 201 -25.75 11.60 -20.17
C GLY A 201 -26.77 10.77 -19.37
N PHE A 202 -27.50 11.38 -18.45
CA PHE A 202 -28.56 10.70 -17.71
C PHE A 202 -29.95 11.01 -18.28
N GLU A 203 -30.78 9.99 -18.37
CA GLU A 203 -32.22 10.12 -18.60
C GLU A 203 -32.89 10.41 -17.26
N VAL A 204 -33.47 11.64 -17.11
CA VAL A 204 -33.94 12.13 -15.82
C VAL A 204 -35.46 12.18 -15.78
N ASN A 205 -36.05 11.50 -14.80
CA ASN A 205 -37.47 11.48 -14.51
C ASN A 205 -37.80 12.20 -13.19
N LEU A 206 -38.95 12.86 -13.18
CA LEU A 206 -39.59 13.40 -11.99
C LEU A 206 -40.53 12.36 -11.40
N LEU A 207 -40.31 12.00 -10.14
CA LEU A 207 -41.20 11.12 -9.40
C LEU A 207 -41.85 11.86 -8.23
N LYS A 208 -42.87 11.26 -7.62
CA LYS A 208 -43.49 11.77 -6.39
C LYS A 208 -42.43 11.81 -5.29
N GLY A 209 -42.28 12.94 -4.63
CA GLY A 209 -41.35 13.09 -3.50
C GLY A 209 -41.90 12.42 -2.23
N TYR A 210 -41.01 12.25 -1.24
CA TYR A 210 -41.39 11.66 0.05
C TYR A 210 -42.00 12.71 1.00
N GLY A 211 -42.97 12.29 1.78
CA GLY A 211 -43.64 13.13 2.79
C GLY A 211 -44.26 14.41 2.20
N LYS A 212 -43.83 15.58 2.65
CA LYS A 212 -44.31 16.90 2.21
C LYS A 212 -43.72 17.35 0.87
N LYS A 213 -42.70 16.67 0.33
CA LYS A 213 -42.08 17.03 -0.95
C LYS A 213 -42.93 16.54 -2.10
N ARG A 214 -43.25 17.44 -3.04
CA ARG A 214 -44.08 17.10 -4.21
C ARG A 214 -43.36 16.20 -5.21
N GLU A 215 -42.06 16.46 -5.43
CA GLU A 215 -41.26 15.82 -6.47
C GLU A 215 -39.84 15.50 -5.98
N MET A 216 -39.24 14.50 -6.59
CA MET A 216 -37.83 14.14 -6.50
C MET A 216 -37.33 13.69 -7.88
N LEU A 217 -36.00 13.67 -8.08
CA LEU A 217 -35.40 13.14 -9.31
C LEU A 217 -34.96 11.69 -9.16
N ARG A 218 -35.24 10.91 -10.18
CA ARG A 218 -34.66 9.60 -10.45
C ARG A 218 -34.07 9.63 -11.86
N ALA A 219 -32.83 9.19 -12.02
CA ALA A 219 -32.20 9.19 -13.34
C ALA A 219 -31.54 7.84 -13.63
N LYS A 220 -31.41 7.51 -14.93
CA LYS A 220 -30.67 6.33 -15.40
C LYS A 220 -29.55 6.76 -16.33
N PHE A 221 -28.37 6.20 -16.14
CA PHE A 221 -27.22 6.49 -17.00
C PHE A 221 -27.41 5.80 -18.36
N ALA A 222 -27.52 6.59 -19.42
CA ALA A 222 -27.66 6.14 -20.79
C ALA A 222 -26.54 6.64 -21.72
N GLY A 223 -25.60 7.42 -21.14
CA GLY A 223 -24.48 7.99 -21.86
C GLY A 223 -23.28 7.03 -22.01
N GLU A 224 -22.24 7.53 -22.65
CA GLU A 224 -20.96 6.85 -22.76
C GLU A 224 -19.99 7.42 -21.71
N ARG A 225 -19.15 6.55 -21.12
CA ARG A 225 -18.07 6.98 -20.25
C ARG A 225 -16.99 7.69 -21.06
N GLN A 226 -16.49 8.81 -20.57
CA GLN A 226 -15.38 9.48 -21.23
C GLN A 226 -14.12 8.60 -21.18
N ALA A 227 -13.52 8.33 -22.34
CA ALA A 227 -12.28 7.59 -22.43
C ALA A 227 -11.16 8.37 -21.72
N ARG A 228 -10.51 7.75 -20.75
CA ARG A 228 -9.32 8.30 -20.09
C ARG A 228 -8.11 8.14 -21.02
N SER A 229 -7.27 9.15 -21.12
CA SER A 229 -6.02 9.06 -21.89
C SER A 229 -4.98 8.15 -21.23
N GLU A 230 -5.00 8.07 -19.92
CA GLU A 230 -4.08 7.27 -19.08
C GLU A 230 -4.75 5.98 -18.64
N ILE A 231 -4.60 4.92 -19.43
CA ILE A 231 -5.27 3.64 -19.19
C ILE A 231 -4.33 2.47 -18.90
N TRP A 232 -3.01 2.67 -19.00
CA TRP A 232 -2.01 1.60 -18.76
C TRP A 232 -2.03 0.98 -17.37
N PHE A 233 -2.70 1.59 -16.39
CA PHE A 233 -2.97 1.03 -15.06
C PHE A 233 -4.46 0.75 -14.83
N SER A 234 -5.27 0.67 -15.89
CA SER A 234 -6.68 0.32 -15.75
C SER A 234 -6.82 -1.03 -15.07
N ARG A 235 -7.70 -1.09 -14.08
CA ARG A 235 -8.06 -2.34 -13.42
C ARG A 235 -9.00 -3.22 -14.25
N PHE A 236 -9.72 -2.62 -15.19
CA PHE A 236 -10.71 -3.31 -16.01
C PHE A 236 -10.03 -4.13 -17.09
N ASP A 237 -10.48 -5.38 -17.23
CA ASP A 237 -10.11 -6.28 -18.31
C ASP A 237 -11.32 -6.47 -19.23
N PRO A 238 -11.22 -6.18 -20.53
CA PRO A 238 -12.30 -6.37 -21.45
C PRO A 238 -12.67 -7.86 -21.68
N ALA A 239 -11.82 -8.79 -21.33
CA ALA A 239 -12.05 -10.23 -21.47
C ALA A 239 -12.86 -10.81 -20.30
N GLY A 240 -14.09 -10.41 -20.11
CA GLY A 240 -14.99 -10.75 -19.01
C GLY A 240 -14.69 -12.06 -18.27
N MET A 241 -14.52 -11.97 -16.94
CA MET A 241 -14.25 -13.11 -16.08
C MET A 241 -15.54 -13.83 -15.69
N THR A 242 -15.57 -15.14 -15.81
CA THR A 242 -16.53 -15.97 -15.07
C THR A 242 -16.19 -15.92 -13.58
N ALA A 243 -17.20 -15.90 -12.70
CA ALA A 243 -16.99 -15.89 -11.25
C ALA A 243 -16.11 -17.09 -10.84
N PRO A 244 -14.94 -16.88 -10.23
CA PRO A 244 -14.02 -17.97 -9.87
C PRO A 244 -14.60 -18.79 -8.71
N LYS A 245 -14.26 -20.08 -8.68
CA LYS A 245 -14.64 -21.01 -7.61
C LYS A 245 -13.44 -21.47 -6.78
N SER A 246 -12.25 -21.43 -7.36
CA SER A 246 -11.03 -21.92 -6.73
C SER A 246 -9.90 -20.91 -6.83
N ALA A 247 -8.99 -20.93 -5.83
CA ALA A 247 -7.79 -20.11 -5.82
C ALA A 247 -6.59 -20.90 -5.30
N LEU A 248 -5.47 -20.76 -5.99
CA LEU A 248 -4.18 -21.28 -5.57
C LEU A 248 -3.27 -20.11 -5.16
N ILE A 249 -2.78 -20.15 -3.93
CA ILE A 249 -1.87 -19.15 -3.38
C ILE A 249 -0.47 -19.74 -3.31
N ILE A 250 0.50 -19.10 -3.94
CA ILE A 250 1.90 -19.49 -3.88
C ILE A 250 2.62 -18.69 -2.80
N GLY A 251 3.01 -19.37 -1.72
CA GLY A 251 3.71 -18.81 -0.57
C GLY A 251 2.85 -18.71 0.70
N GLY A 252 3.28 -19.38 1.76
CA GLY A 252 2.62 -19.44 3.06
C GLY A 252 3.11 -18.38 4.06
N GLY A 253 3.60 -17.22 3.59
CA GLY A 253 3.89 -16.06 4.42
C GLY A 253 2.63 -15.25 4.75
N VAL A 254 2.79 -14.12 5.50
CA VAL A 254 1.65 -13.29 5.91
C VAL A 254 0.80 -12.83 4.72
N ALA A 255 1.42 -12.46 3.59
CA ALA A 255 0.68 -12.04 2.40
C ALA A 255 -0.20 -13.17 1.84
N GLY A 256 0.35 -14.38 1.69
CA GLY A 256 -0.40 -15.51 1.18
C GLY A 256 -1.50 -15.97 2.14
N CYS A 257 -1.21 -16.05 3.45
CA CYS A 257 -2.20 -16.48 4.45
C CYS A 257 -3.38 -15.51 4.55
N VAL A 258 -3.14 -14.19 4.49
CA VAL A 258 -4.22 -13.19 4.52
C VAL A 258 -5.00 -13.17 3.20
N CYS A 259 -4.34 -13.31 2.04
CA CYS A 259 -5.04 -13.48 0.76
C CYS A 259 -5.93 -14.72 0.78
N ALA A 260 -5.42 -15.84 1.27
CA ALA A 260 -6.17 -17.09 1.38
C ALA A 260 -7.40 -16.94 2.28
N PHE A 261 -7.23 -16.29 3.44
CA PHE A 261 -8.33 -15.98 4.35
C PHE A 261 -9.44 -15.18 3.63
N LYS A 262 -9.07 -14.08 2.97
CA LYS A 262 -10.02 -13.18 2.31
C LYS A 262 -10.75 -13.85 1.14
N LEU A 263 -10.06 -14.65 0.34
CA LEU A 263 -10.68 -15.37 -0.78
C LEU A 263 -11.62 -16.47 -0.29
N ARG A 264 -11.28 -17.16 0.81
CA ARG A 264 -12.19 -18.11 1.46
C ARG A 264 -13.45 -17.43 2.02
N GLU A 265 -13.33 -16.23 2.61
CA GLU A 265 -14.51 -15.45 3.06
C GLU A 265 -15.48 -15.14 1.90
N ARG A 266 -14.95 -15.07 0.66
CA ARG A 266 -15.73 -14.88 -0.56
C ARG A 266 -16.27 -16.21 -1.16
N GLY A 267 -16.05 -17.33 -0.46
CA GLY A 267 -16.60 -18.63 -0.86
C GLY A 267 -15.75 -19.43 -1.85
N LEU A 268 -14.49 -19.04 -2.10
CA LEU A 268 -13.59 -19.81 -2.96
C LEU A 268 -13.02 -21.02 -2.22
N ASP A 269 -12.83 -22.13 -2.94
CA ASP A 269 -11.98 -23.24 -2.50
C ASP A 269 -10.50 -22.82 -2.64
N VAL A 270 -9.82 -22.63 -1.50
CA VAL A 270 -8.49 -22.05 -1.46
C VAL A 270 -7.46 -23.08 -1.05
N THR A 271 -6.38 -23.17 -1.82
CA THR A 271 -5.20 -23.98 -1.50
C THR A 271 -3.97 -23.06 -1.39
N ILE A 272 -3.17 -23.22 -0.33
CA ILE A 272 -1.84 -22.59 -0.18
C ILE A 272 -0.78 -23.62 -0.55
N ALA A 273 0.17 -23.26 -1.44
CA ALA A 273 1.37 -24.04 -1.72
C ALA A 273 2.60 -23.31 -1.15
N GLU A 274 3.30 -23.96 -0.22
CA GLU A 274 4.49 -23.45 0.45
C GLU A 274 5.67 -24.40 0.19
N LYS A 275 6.82 -23.85 -0.24
CA LYS A 275 8.00 -24.63 -0.54
C LYS A 275 8.73 -25.21 0.69
N ARG A 276 8.50 -24.64 1.86
CA ARG A 276 9.13 -25.05 3.11
C ARG A 276 8.29 -26.10 3.84
N SER A 277 8.87 -26.68 4.89
CA SER A 277 8.23 -27.71 5.72
C SER A 277 7.12 -27.19 6.62
N ASP A 278 6.93 -25.88 6.75
CA ASP A 278 5.81 -25.22 7.43
C ASP A 278 5.64 -23.80 6.87
N ILE A 279 4.45 -23.21 7.11
CA ILE A 279 4.18 -21.83 6.75
C ILE A 279 4.94 -20.86 7.65
N ALA A 280 5.15 -19.64 7.15
CA ALA A 280 5.78 -18.53 7.87
C ALA A 280 7.18 -18.84 8.42
N LEU A 281 8.02 -19.59 7.71
CA LEU A 281 9.40 -19.89 8.14
C LEU A 281 10.43 -18.85 7.69
N ASN A 282 10.09 -17.94 6.76
CA ASN A 282 11.00 -16.91 6.26
C ASN A 282 10.73 -15.54 6.94
N GLY A 283 10.57 -14.44 6.21
CA GLY A 283 10.32 -13.09 6.72
C GLY A 283 9.15 -12.95 7.70
N SER A 284 8.15 -13.83 7.61
CA SER A 284 7.02 -13.93 8.55
C SER A 284 7.29 -14.84 9.75
N GLY A 285 8.52 -15.32 9.94
CA GLY A 285 8.88 -16.29 10.98
C GLY A 285 9.39 -15.69 12.29
N ASN A 286 9.41 -14.37 12.46
CA ASN A 286 9.90 -13.72 13.65
C ASN A 286 9.06 -14.09 14.88
N HIS A 287 9.74 -14.26 16.04
CA HIS A 287 9.08 -14.57 17.32
C HIS A 287 8.14 -13.43 17.76
N CYS A 288 8.57 -12.18 17.55
CA CYS A 288 7.78 -10.98 17.78
C CYS A 288 8.08 -9.92 16.71
N GLY A 289 7.09 -9.12 16.38
CA GLY A 289 7.17 -7.98 15.46
C GLY A 289 6.25 -6.85 15.90
N ILE A 290 6.31 -5.74 15.17
CA ILE A 290 5.52 -4.53 15.46
C ILE A 290 4.52 -4.30 14.34
N LEU A 291 3.26 -4.06 14.69
CA LEU A 291 2.27 -3.47 13.80
C LEU A 291 2.27 -1.96 14.01
N MET A 292 2.74 -1.21 13.02
CA MET A 292 2.76 0.25 13.03
C MET A 292 2.88 0.81 11.61
N PRO A 293 2.36 2.03 11.32
CA PRO A 293 2.49 2.65 10.00
C PRO A 293 3.93 3.12 9.74
N LEU A 294 4.25 3.46 8.50
CA LEU A 294 5.41 4.28 8.15
C LEU A 294 4.96 5.74 8.17
N ILE A 295 5.41 6.51 9.16
CA ILE A 295 5.11 7.93 9.25
C ILE A 295 6.09 8.68 8.35
N THR A 296 5.59 9.24 7.25
CA THR A 296 6.32 10.16 6.36
C THR A 296 5.73 11.56 6.49
N LYS A 297 6.19 12.52 5.70
CA LYS A 297 5.47 13.81 5.53
C LYS A 297 4.04 13.54 5.06
N PRO A 298 3.04 14.35 5.47
CA PRO A 298 1.62 14.10 5.17
C PRO A 298 1.28 13.97 3.68
N SER A 299 2.00 14.69 2.81
CA SER A 299 1.78 14.70 1.36
C SER A 299 2.40 13.52 0.61
N VAL A 300 3.27 12.73 1.24
CA VAL A 300 4.03 11.65 0.57
C VAL A 300 3.16 10.41 0.37
N ASN A 301 2.97 9.98 -0.87
CA ASN A 301 2.12 8.84 -1.24
C ASN A 301 2.53 7.55 -0.52
N LEU A 302 3.83 7.29 -0.34
CA LEU A 302 4.28 6.10 0.37
C LEU A 302 3.74 6.06 1.82
N GLY A 303 3.78 7.17 2.54
CA GLY A 303 3.23 7.27 3.90
C GLY A 303 1.70 7.19 3.92
N ARG A 304 1.02 7.83 2.96
CA ARG A 304 -0.44 7.74 2.82
C ARG A 304 -0.88 6.30 2.60
N MET A 305 -0.20 5.57 1.71
CA MET A 305 -0.45 4.14 1.46
C MET A 305 -0.20 3.31 2.73
N HIS A 306 0.92 3.53 3.44
CA HIS A 306 1.21 2.80 4.68
C HIS A 306 0.23 3.12 5.80
N MET A 307 -0.28 4.35 5.89
CA MET A 307 -1.31 4.74 6.85
C MET A 307 -2.63 4.00 6.57
N ASN A 308 -3.06 4.01 5.31
CA ASN A 308 -4.23 3.26 4.87
C ASN A 308 -4.06 1.74 5.17
N ALA A 309 -2.93 1.16 4.78
CA ALA A 309 -2.61 -0.25 5.04
C ALA A 309 -2.61 -0.59 6.54
N PHE A 310 -2.07 0.29 7.39
CA PHE A 310 -2.06 0.11 8.83
C PHE A 310 -3.47 0.11 9.42
N LEU A 311 -4.30 1.08 9.04
CA LEU A 311 -5.68 1.19 9.54
C LEU A 311 -6.53 -0.02 9.14
N GLN A 312 -6.37 -0.51 7.90
CA GLN A 312 -7.02 -1.75 7.46
C GLN A 312 -6.49 -2.97 8.22
N ALA A 313 -5.17 -3.07 8.41
CA ALA A 313 -4.55 -4.19 9.11
C ALA A 313 -4.94 -4.24 10.59
N ALA A 314 -4.92 -3.10 11.29
CA ALA A 314 -5.34 -3.03 12.69
C ALA A 314 -6.78 -3.52 12.86
N ARG A 315 -7.67 -3.09 11.96
CA ARG A 315 -9.07 -3.54 11.98
C ARG A 315 -9.22 -5.01 11.66
N PHE A 316 -8.60 -5.48 10.57
CA PHE A 316 -8.66 -6.87 10.16
C PHE A 316 -8.14 -7.82 11.25
N TYR A 317 -6.98 -7.52 11.82
CA TYR A 317 -6.42 -8.37 12.87
C TYR A 317 -7.21 -8.29 14.17
N GLY A 318 -7.73 -7.11 14.53
CA GLY A 318 -8.58 -6.96 15.72
C GLY A 318 -9.90 -7.70 15.63
N GLN A 319 -10.47 -7.84 14.44
CA GLN A 319 -11.72 -8.58 14.21
C GLN A 319 -11.52 -10.10 14.12
N ASN A 320 -10.37 -10.57 13.63
CA ASN A 320 -10.20 -11.95 13.19
C ASN A 320 -9.15 -12.75 13.99
N LEU A 321 -8.31 -12.09 14.80
CA LEU A 321 -7.24 -12.75 15.54
C LEU A 321 -7.35 -12.44 17.04
N GLY A 322 -6.86 -13.38 17.85
CA GLY A 322 -6.88 -13.25 19.31
C GLY A 322 -5.58 -12.65 19.89
N ALA A 323 -5.58 -12.39 21.19
CA ALA A 323 -4.42 -11.87 21.92
C ALA A 323 -3.19 -12.81 21.90
N GLN A 324 -3.38 -14.09 21.54
CA GLN A 324 -2.27 -15.03 21.35
C GLN A 324 -1.50 -14.79 20.05
N GLU A 325 -2.10 -14.16 19.08
CA GLU A 325 -1.55 -13.82 17.77
C GLU A 325 -1.07 -12.37 17.72
N ILE A 326 -1.88 -11.45 18.25
CA ILE A 326 -1.61 -10.01 18.22
C ILE A 326 -2.21 -9.33 19.46
N GLU A 327 -1.48 -8.38 20.04
CA GLU A 327 -1.90 -7.63 21.23
C GLU A 327 -1.78 -6.14 20.94
N PHE A 328 -2.93 -5.43 20.92
CA PHE A 328 -3.03 -4.00 20.67
C PHE A 328 -2.68 -3.24 21.95
N CYS A 329 -1.41 -3.00 22.18
CA CYS A 329 -0.86 -2.32 23.35
C CYS A 329 -0.27 -0.94 23.01
N GLY A 330 -0.56 -0.41 21.82
CA GLY A 330 0.14 0.73 21.28
C GLY A 330 1.49 0.36 20.66
N ALA A 331 2.13 1.34 20.01
CA ALA A 331 3.52 1.26 19.55
C ALA A 331 4.11 2.66 19.52
N THR A 332 5.42 2.80 19.79
CA THR A 332 6.09 4.09 19.78
C THR A 332 7.11 4.16 18.64
N ASP A 333 7.10 5.23 17.87
CA ASP A 333 8.13 5.57 16.90
C ASP A 333 8.91 6.78 17.43
N TYR A 334 10.21 6.58 17.72
CA TYR A 334 11.08 7.63 18.24
C TYR A 334 11.81 8.34 17.12
N ALA A 335 11.84 9.67 17.18
CA ALA A 335 12.55 10.52 16.22
C ALA A 335 14.08 10.47 16.49
N TYR A 336 14.67 9.30 16.34
CA TYR A 336 16.11 9.09 16.47
C TYR A 336 16.91 9.91 15.43
N GLU A 337 16.38 10.02 14.21
CA GLU A 337 16.98 10.82 13.14
C GLU A 337 16.27 12.16 13.00
N GLN A 338 17.04 13.21 12.62
CA GLN A 338 16.54 14.55 12.37
C GLN A 338 15.38 14.57 11.36
N LYS A 339 15.48 13.75 10.30
CA LYS A 339 14.40 13.62 9.29
C LYS A 339 13.08 13.11 9.87
N THR A 340 13.12 12.23 10.86
CA THR A 340 11.91 11.74 11.54
C THR A 340 11.29 12.85 12.39
N LEU A 341 12.12 13.63 13.08
CA LEU A 341 11.67 14.79 13.85
C LEU A 341 11.00 15.83 12.95
N GLU A 342 11.57 16.13 11.79
CA GLU A 342 10.96 17.03 10.78
C GLU A 342 9.60 16.55 10.31
N ARG A 343 9.43 15.25 10.08
CA ARG A 343 8.12 14.64 9.74
C ARG A 343 7.10 14.84 10.83
N PHE A 344 7.51 14.72 12.11
CA PHE A 344 6.61 14.95 13.24
C PHE A 344 6.19 16.42 13.37
N TYR A 345 7.08 17.37 13.12
CA TYR A 345 6.71 18.79 13.06
C TYR A 345 5.70 19.07 11.94
N GLU A 346 5.89 18.52 10.73
CA GLU A 346 4.95 18.70 9.64
C GLU A 346 3.57 18.07 9.95
N TRP A 347 3.53 16.92 10.62
CA TRP A 347 2.27 16.32 11.07
C TRP A 347 1.57 17.17 12.14
N ARG A 348 2.31 17.75 13.08
CA ARG A 348 1.75 18.67 14.08
C ARG A 348 1.06 19.87 13.43
N GLU A 349 1.65 20.43 12.38
CA GLU A 349 1.07 21.56 11.64
C GLU A 349 -0.10 21.15 10.74
N PHE A 350 -0.03 19.94 10.16
CA PHE A 350 -1.03 19.45 9.24
C PHE A 350 -2.30 18.94 9.92
N ASP A 351 -2.18 18.08 10.94
CA ASP A 351 -3.29 17.44 11.65
C ASP A 351 -2.82 16.86 13.00
N ALA A 352 -2.71 17.68 14.01
CA ALA A 352 -2.23 17.28 15.34
C ALA A 352 -3.13 16.21 15.98
N ASP A 353 -4.44 16.32 15.79
CA ASP A 353 -5.45 15.45 16.40
C ASP A 353 -6.01 14.43 15.40
N ASN A 354 -5.11 13.73 14.67
CA ASN A 354 -5.51 12.81 13.61
C ASN A 354 -6.19 11.51 14.10
N GLY A 355 -6.19 11.23 15.39
CA GLY A 355 -6.81 10.05 15.99
C GLY A 355 -6.08 8.73 15.73
N VAL A 356 -4.90 8.77 15.11
CA VAL A 356 -4.08 7.58 14.82
C VAL A 356 -2.86 7.52 15.73
N PHE A 357 -2.21 8.67 15.95
CA PHE A 357 -1.05 8.78 16.83
C PHE A 357 -1.03 10.14 17.55
N GLU A 358 -0.41 10.14 18.72
CA GLU A 358 -0.10 11.34 19.51
C GLU A 358 1.39 11.66 19.36
N LEU A 359 1.70 12.96 19.11
CA LEU A 359 3.08 13.44 19.00
C LEU A 359 3.52 14.07 20.30
N LYS A 360 4.69 13.65 20.81
CA LYS A 360 5.36 14.22 21.99
C LYS A 360 6.71 14.76 21.58
N PHE A 361 6.91 16.06 21.72
CA PHE A 361 8.17 16.76 21.38
C PHE A 361 9.05 17.00 22.60
N GLU A 362 8.45 17.01 23.77
CA GLU A 362 9.14 17.10 25.07
C GLU A 362 9.21 15.72 25.68
N GLY A 363 10.38 15.26 25.98
CA GLY A 363 10.62 13.94 26.56
C GLY A 363 11.99 13.41 26.20
N GLU A 364 12.59 12.64 27.09
CA GLU A 364 13.88 12.02 26.84
C GLU A 364 13.73 10.57 26.37
N PRO A 365 14.63 10.12 25.48
CA PRO A 365 15.70 10.87 24.85
C PRO A 365 15.32 11.52 23.53
N TYR A 366 14.14 11.24 22.98
CA TYR A 366 13.71 11.69 21.65
C TYR A 366 12.24 12.09 21.66
N ALA A 367 11.87 13.00 20.77
CA ALA A 367 10.49 13.19 20.38
C ALA A 367 9.90 11.87 19.88
N SER A 368 8.62 11.66 20.07
CA SER A 368 7.98 10.38 19.76
C SER A 368 6.59 10.54 19.16
N ALA A 369 6.17 9.51 18.39
CA ALA A 369 4.80 9.30 17.97
C ALA A 369 4.29 8.02 18.66
N PHE A 370 3.27 8.14 19.51
CA PHE A 370 2.58 7.01 20.10
C PHE A 370 1.38 6.63 19.24
N ILE A 371 1.42 5.45 18.63
CA ILE A 371 0.42 4.94 17.69
C ILE A 371 -0.62 4.15 18.50
N PHE A 372 -1.87 4.64 18.58
CA PHE A 372 -2.92 4.09 19.46
C PHE A 372 -3.27 2.63 19.15
N SER A 373 -3.46 2.30 17.87
CA SER A 373 -3.76 0.94 17.42
C SER A 373 -2.50 0.17 17.03
N GLY A 374 -1.31 0.60 17.48
CA GLY A 374 -0.08 -0.15 17.35
C GLY A 374 -0.16 -1.45 18.14
N ALA A 375 0.61 -2.46 17.73
CA ALA A 375 0.50 -3.76 18.36
C ALA A 375 1.83 -4.54 18.40
N LYS A 376 1.94 -5.38 19.42
CA LYS A 376 2.87 -6.48 19.48
C LYS A 376 2.29 -7.67 18.75
N ALA A 377 2.97 -8.14 17.71
CA ALA A 377 2.51 -9.19 16.81
C ALA A 377 3.38 -10.44 16.92
N ARG A 378 2.76 -11.62 16.74
CA ARG A 378 3.44 -12.92 16.61
C ARG A 378 3.21 -13.46 15.21
N PRO A 379 4.01 -13.06 14.19
CA PRO A 379 3.68 -13.24 12.78
C PRO A 379 3.41 -14.69 12.40
N ARG A 380 4.19 -15.65 12.92
CA ARG A 380 3.97 -17.06 12.64
C ARG A 380 2.62 -17.58 13.18
N LYS A 381 2.23 -17.15 14.39
CA LYS A 381 0.92 -17.50 14.96
C LYS A 381 -0.22 -16.85 14.16
N MET A 382 -0.04 -15.59 13.76
CA MET A 382 -0.99 -14.87 12.90
C MET A 382 -1.21 -15.60 11.58
N CYS A 383 -0.13 -16.05 10.90
CA CYS A 383 -0.23 -16.82 9.67
C CYS A 383 -1.01 -18.12 9.89
N LYS A 384 -0.69 -18.86 10.96
CA LYS A 384 -1.38 -20.11 11.29
C LYS A 384 -2.87 -19.91 11.59
N ALA A 385 -3.22 -18.86 12.31
CA ALA A 385 -4.62 -18.52 12.60
C ALA A 385 -5.36 -18.10 11.31
N ALA A 386 -4.77 -17.25 10.48
CA ALA A 386 -5.37 -16.80 9.22
C ALA A 386 -5.55 -17.96 8.22
N SER A 387 -4.68 -18.97 8.23
CA SER A 387 -4.77 -20.13 7.33
C SER A 387 -5.49 -21.33 7.95
N ALA A 388 -6.04 -21.20 9.16
CA ALA A 388 -6.74 -22.29 9.82
C ALA A 388 -7.91 -22.80 8.97
N GLY A 389 -7.96 -24.13 8.74
CA GLY A 389 -8.98 -24.76 7.89
C GLY A 389 -8.79 -24.57 6.38
N ILE A 390 -7.70 -23.94 5.94
CA ILE A 390 -7.34 -23.84 4.53
C ILE A 390 -6.36 -24.96 4.17
N LYS A 391 -6.62 -25.63 3.04
CA LYS A 391 -5.72 -26.66 2.51
C LYS A 391 -4.33 -26.07 2.26
N THR A 392 -3.30 -26.68 2.86
CA THR A 392 -1.92 -26.22 2.73
C THR A 392 -1.04 -27.37 2.28
N LEU A 393 -0.34 -27.19 1.16
CA LEU A 393 0.64 -28.11 0.61
C LEU A 393 2.03 -27.62 0.99
N LEU A 394 2.74 -28.40 1.79
CA LEU A 394 4.07 -28.10 2.28
C LEU A 394 5.13 -28.82 1.43
N ASN A 395 6.37 -28.33 1.45
CA ASN A 395 7.47 -28.83 0.61
C ASN A 395 7.14 -28.81 -0.90
N CYS A 396 6.27 -27.90 -1.31
CA CYS A 396 5.71 -27.77 -2.64
C CYS A 396 6.34 -26.55 -3.33
N GLU A 397 7.47 -26.74 -4.04
CA GLU A 397 8.25 -25.67 -4.67
C GLU A 397 7.68 -25.35 -6.05
N PHE A 398 7.08 -24.16 -6.16
CA PHE A 398 6.52 -23.64 -7.41
C PHE A 398 7.62 -23.33 -8.43
N THR A 399 7.43 -23.76 -9.69
CA THR A 399 8.40 -23.57 -10.78
C THR A 399 7.86 -22.73 -11.92
N GLY A 400 6.55 -22.59 -12.04
CA GLY A 400 5.92 -21.78 -13.09
C GLY A 400 4.45 -22.12 -13.27
N PHE A 401 3.83 -21.51 -14.25
CA PHE A 401 2.42 -21.71 -14.55
C PHE A 401 2.15 -21.56 -16.05
N GLU A 402 0.99 -22.05 -16.51
CA GLU A 402 0.45 -21.81 -17.83
C GLU A 402 -1.03 -21.45 -17.73
N THR A 403 -1.51 -20.61 -18.64
CA THR A 403 -2.94 -20.28 -18.76
C THR A 403 -3.62 -21.36 -19.61
N LEU A 404 -4.70 -21.91 -19.10
CA LEU A 404 -5.52 -22.90 -19.78
C LEU A 404 -6.61 -22.25 -20.62
N GLU A 405 -7.23 -23.04 -21.51
CA GLU A 405 -8.43 -22.63 -22.24
C GLU A 405 -9.54 -22.28 -21.23
N GLY A 406 -10.23 -21.16 -21.44
CA GLY A 406 -11.24 -20.65 -20.49
C GLY A 406 -10.67 -19.77 -19.38
N GLY A 407 -9.33 -19.55 -19.34
CA GLY A 407 -8.69 -18.59 -18.44
C GLY A 407 -8.28 -19.17 -17.07
N ALA A 408 -8.55 -20.43 -16.77
CA ALA A 408 -7.99 -21.11 -15.61
C ALA A 408 -6.46 -21.21 -15.70
N VAL A 409 -5.78 -21.41 -14.58
CA VAL A 409 -4.32 -21.44 -14.48
C VAL A 409 -3.85 -22.78 -13.97
N ARG A 410 -2.87 -23.39 -14.65
CA ARG A 410 -2.17 -24.56 -14.16
C ARG A 410 -0.81 -24.16 -13.60
N ALA A 411 -0.63 -24.37 -12.31
CA ALA A 411 0.66 -24.18 -11.63
C ALA A 411 1.48 -25.46 -11.67
N HIS A 412 2.79 -25.34 -11.86
CA HIS A 412 3.75 -26.43 -11.92
C HIS A 412 4.69 -26.40 -10.73
N PHE A 413 5.05 -27.58 -10.24
CA PHE A 413 5.91 -27.74 -9.09
C PHE A 413 7.13 -28.60 -9.43
N LYS A 414 8.18 -28.44 -8.62
CA LYS A 414 9.50 -29.08 -8.85
C LYS A 414 9.46 -30.60 -8.82
N ASP A 415 8.53 -31.15 -8.07
CA ASP A 415 8.30 -32.61 -7.97
C ASP A 415 7.57 -33.20 -9.19
N GLY A 416 7.21 -32.35 -10.17
CA GLY A 416 6.48 -32.74 -11.38
C GLY A 416 4.95 -32.70 -11.22
N GLN A 417 4.43 -32.40 -10.04
CA GLN A 417 3.00 -32.20 -9.85
C GLN A 417 2.53 -30.90 -10.53
N SER A 418 1.23 -30.88 -10.87
CA SER A 418 0.56 -29.68 -11.37
C SER A 418 -0.79 -29.52 -10.69
N ILE A 419 -1.21 -28.28 -10.46
CA ILE A 419 -2.49 -27.93 -9.83
C ILE A 419 -3.19 -26.89 -10.69
N ASP A 420 -4.46 -27.18 -11.02
CA ASP A 420 -5.32 -26.28 -11.75
C ASP A 420 -6.16 -25.46 -10.75
N ALA A 421 -6.33 -24.17 -11.02
CA ALA A 421 -7.20 -23.27 -10.27
C ALA A 421 -7.76 -22.18 -11.16
N ASP A 422 -8.92 -21.60 -10.78
CA ASP A 422 -9.49 -20.46 -11.50
C ASP A 422 -8.65 -19.22 -11.32
N VAL A 423 -8.01 -19.06 -10.14
CA VAL A 423 -7.18 -17.90 -9.79
C VAL A 423 -5.85 -18.34 -9.22
N LEU A 424 -4.76 -17.69 -9.64
CA LEU A 424 -3.41 -17.83 -9.08
C LEU A 424 -2.97 -16.53 -8.41
N VAL A 425 -2.54 -16.60 -7.14
CA VAL A 425 -1.96 -15.47 -6.41
C VAL A 425 -0.51 -15.75 -6.06
N LEU A 426 0.40 -14.91 -6.55
CA LEU A 426 1.84 -15.00 -6.32
C LEU A 426 2.22 -14.17 -5.08
N ALA A 427 2.39 -14.81 -3.92
CA ALA A 427 2.74 -14.22 -2.63
C ALA A 427 4.13 -14.67 -2.15
N VAL A 428 5.09 -14.77 -3.06
CA VAL A 428 6.36 -15.51 -2.93
C VAL A 428 7.47 -14.76 -2.16
N GLY A 429 7.20 -13.57 -1.60
CA GLY A 429 8.15 -12.86 -0.73
C GLY A 429 9.50 -12.58 -1.41
N SER A 430 10.62 -13.02 -0.80
CA SER A 430 11.98 -12.76 -1.33
C SER A 430 12.28 -13.47 -2.65
N GLU A 431 11.59 -14.52 -2.96
CA GLU A 431 11.77 -15.30 -4.22
C GLU A 431 11.11 -14.61 -5.41
N SER A 432 10.37 -13.53 -5.20
CA SER A 432 9.84 -12.69 -6.29
C SER A 432 10.94 -12.14 -7.22
N MET A 433 12.20 -12.02 -6.76
CA MET A 433 13.32 -11.62 -7.63
C MET A 433 13.56 -12.61 -8.77
N GLU A 434 13.49 -13.91 -8.49
CA GLU A 434 13.66 -14.98 -9.47
C GLU A 434 12.41 -15.10 -10.36
N LEU A 435 11.23 -15.03 -9.73
CA LEU A 435 9.96 -15.20 -10.43
C LEU A 435 9.71 -14.08 -11.45
N PHE A 436 10.10 -12.84 -11.15
CA PHE A 436 9.91 -11.69 -12.03
C PHE A 436 11.19 -11.23 -12.73
N ALA A 437 12.20 -12.14 -12.87
CA ALA A 437 13.47 -11.80 -13.50
C ALA A 437 13.33 -11.34 -14.96
N ASP A 438 12.36 -11.89 -15.68
CA ASP A 438 12.08 -11.54 -17.08
C ASP A 438 11.20 -10.29 -17.24
N TYR A 439 10.63 -9.79 -16.14
CA TYR A 439 9.83 -8.59 -16.13
C TYR A 439 10.69 -7.36 -15.82
N ASP A 440 10.30 -6.20 -16.39
CA ASP A 440 10.97 -4.95 -16.09
C ASP A 440 10.58 -4.41 -14.70
N ILE A 441 10.82 -5.23 -13.68
CA ILE A 441 10.52 -4.97 -12.27
C ILE A 441 11.82 -4.93 -11.49
N ARG A 442 12.08 -3.82 -10.80
CA ARG A 442 13.26 -3.69 -9.93
C ARG A 442 12.96 -4.23 -8.54
N LEU A 443 13.52 -5.37 -8.22
CA LEU A 443 13.39 -6.01 -6.91
C LEU A 443 14.76 -6.15 -6.23
N SER A 444 14.76 -6.17 -4.92
CA SER A 444 15.93 -6.46 -4.09
C SER A 444 15.51 -7.30 -2.89
N SER A 445 16.39 -8.23 -2.50
CA SER A 445 16.24 -8.97 -1.25
C SER A 445 17.12 -8.34 -0.18
N VAL A 446 16.56 -8.21 1.02
CA VAL A 446 17.25 -7.70 2.21
C VAL A 446 17.22 -8.75 3.29
N ARG A 447 18.39 -9.27 3.62
CA ARG A 447 18.59 -10.11 4.79
C ARG A 447 18.48 -9.27 6.05
N GLY A 448 17.76 -9.74 7.05
CA GLY A 448 17.69 -9.16 8.38
C GLY A 448 17.74 -10.22 9.44
N GLN A 449 18.60 -10.02 10.44
CA GLN A 449 18.67 -10.86 11.63
C GLN A 449 18.06 -10.09 12.80
N VAL A 450 17.18 -10.75 13.53
CA VAL A 450 16.72 -10.33 14.84
C VAL A 450 17.42 -11.15 15.89
N THR A 451 17.69 -10.54 17.03
CA THR A 451 18.36 -11.16 18.19
C THR A 451 17.33 -11.42 19.28
N HIS A 452 17.35 -12.60 19.84
CA HIS A 452 16.54 -13.03 20.96
C HIS A 452 17.39 -12.92 22.24
N ILE A 453 16.93 -12.13 23.19
CA ILE A 453 17.61 -11.93 24.47
C ILE A 453 16.71 -12.33 25.63
N GLU A 454 17.29 -12.60 26.78
CA GLU A 454 16.56 -12.60 28.04
C GLU A 454 15.94 -11.21 28.26
N PRO A 455 14.78 -11.08 28.91
CA PRO A 455 14.13 -9.79 29.10
C PRO A 455 15.08 -8.79 29.82
N ALA A 456 15.50 -7.75 29.11
CA ALA A 456 16.41 -6.73 29.56
C ALA A 456 15.82 -5.32 29.58
N VAL A 457 14.80 -5.07 28.73
CA VAL A 457 14.09 -3.79 28.68
C VAL A 457 12.66 -3.99 29.15
N ARG A 458 12.25 -3.28 30.21
CA ARG A 458 10.87 -3.29 30.68
C ARG A 458 10.06 -2.31 29.85
N THR A 459 9.26 -2.83 28.91
CA THR A 459 8.35 -2.05 28.10
C THR A 459 7.01 -2.77 27.95
N SER A 460 5.91 -2.03 28.01
CA SER A 460 4.54 -2.55 27.81
C SER A 460 4.14 -2.57 26.34
N ALA A 461 4.73 -1.71 25.50
CA ALA A 461 4.46 -1.60 24.08
C ALA A 461 5.75 -1.71 23.27
N PRO A 462 5.70 -2.23 22.02
CA PRO A 462 6.87 -2.24 21.16
C PRO A 462 7.24 -0.83 20.73
N PHE A 463 8.53 -0.58 20.52
CA PHE A 463 9.00 0.70 20.00
C PHE A 463 10.07 0.54 18.93
N SER A 464 10.19 1.57 18.10
CA SER A 464 11.19 1.71 17.03
C SER A 464 12.00 2.99 17.27
N ALA A 465 13.33 2.88 17.10
CA ALA A 465 14.29 3.97 17.09
C ALA A 465 15.35 3.65 16.03
N LYS A 466 16.64 3.61 16.37
CA LYS A 466 17.70 3.09 15.50
C LYS A 466 17.52 1.59 15.19
N GLY A 467 17.13 0.81 16.20
CA GLY A 467 16.59 -0.54 16.10
C GLY A 467 15.16 -0.59 16.62
N TYR A 468 14.61 -1.79 16.84
CA TYR A 468 13.34 -1.95 17.50
C TYR A 468 13.43 -2.91 18.70
N VAL A 469 12.53 -2.73 19.65
CA VAL A 469 12.40 -3.58 20.84
C VAL A 469 10.94 -3.99 20.97
N CYS A 470 10.70 -5.28 21.15
CA CYS A 470 9.38 -5.80 21.51
C CYS A 470 9.29 -6.09 23.02
N PRO A 471 8.12 -5.96 23.65
CA PRO A 471 7.87 -6.53 24.95
C PRO A 471 8.17 -8.03 24.98
N PRO A 472 8.63 -8.60 26.09
CA PRO A 472 8.91 -10.03 26.20
C PRO A 472 7.69 -10.90 25.87
N VAL A 473 7.93 -12.02 25.18
CA VAL A 473 6.93 -13.03 24.84
C VAL A 473 7.48 -14.41 25.22
N GLY A 474 6.86 -15.09 26.18
CA GLY A 474 7.32 -16.40 26.63
C GLY A 474 8.76 -16.43 27.15
N GLY A 475 9.18 -15.37 27.84
CA GLY A 475 10.56 -15.26 28.37
C GLY A 475 11.59 -14.80 27.33
N VAL A 476 11.20 -14.52 26.10
CA VAL A 476 12.08 -14.04 25.02
C VAL A 476 11.76 -12.59 24.69
N GLN A 477 12.75 -11.73 24.70
CA GLN A 477 12.66 -10.37 24.17
C GLN A 477 13.35 -10.26 22.82
N VAL A 478 12.68 -9.69 21.83
CA VAL A 478 13.20 -9.54 20.46
C VAL A 478 13.69 -8.12 20.26
N ILE A 479 14.93 -8.01 19.80
CA ILE A 479 15.55 -6.76 19.36
C ILE A 479 16.08 -6.90 17.94
N GLY A 480 16.22 -5.79 17.22
CA GLY A 480 16.74 -5.82 15.84
C GLY A 480 16.25 -4.66 14.98
N ALA A 481 16.51 -4.75 13.70
CA ALA A 481 17.11 -5.84 12.98
C ALA A 481 18.23 -5.32 12.08
N THR A 482 19.18 -6.19 11.74
CA THR A 482 20.14 -5.86 10.68
C THR A 482 19.48 -5.69 9.31
N TYR A 483 20.21 -5.04 8.39
CA TYR A 483 19.70 -4.70 7.09
C TYR A 483 20.80 -4.84 6.02
N ASP A 484 20.95 -6.07 5.48
CA ASP A 484 22.01 -6.40 4.52
C ASP A 484 21.39 -6.68 3.14
N ARG A 485 21.62 -5.78 2.18
CA ARG A 485 21.10 -5.92 0.82
C ARG A 485 21.89 -6.97 0.04
N ASN A 486 21.16 -7.80 -0.71
CA ASN A 486 21.74 -8.81 -1.63
C ASN A 486 22.72 -9.79 -0.95
N LEU A 487 22.54 -10.01 0.34
CA LEU A 487 23.22 -11.05 1.09
C LEU A 487 22.27 -12.24 1.27
N PHE A 488 22.65 -13.40 0.74
CA PHE A 488 21.89 -14.64 0.82
C PHE A 488 22.64 -15.61 1.74
N LEU A 489 22.42 -15.47 3.05
CA LEU A 489 23.01 -16.29 4.09
C LEU A 489 21.93 -16.62 5.13
N ASP A 490 21.49 -17.86 5.18
CA ASP A 490 20.41 -18.31 6.09
C ASP A 490 20.88 -18.46 7.55
N GLU A 491 22.19 -18.61 7.74
CA GLU A 491 22.81 -18.79 9.05
C GLU A 491 22.84 -17.47 9.84
N PRO A 492 22.53 -17.47 11.15
CA PRO A 492 22.77 -16.33 12.02
C PRO A 492 24.25 -16.02 12.17
N ARG A 493 24.57 -14.73 12.32
CA ARG A 493 25.95 -14.23 12.57
C ARG A 493 26.01 -13.53 13.93
N SER A 494 27.05 -13.81 14.71
CA SER A 494 27.32 -13.13 16.00
C SER A 494 27.50 -11.62 15.82
N SER A 495 28.14 -11.19 14.71
CA SER A 495 28.32 -9.76 14.40
C SER A 495 26.98 -9.03 14.19
N ASP A 496 25.93 -9.71 13.73
CA ASP A 496 24.60 -9.13 13.60
C ASP A 496 23.93 -8.99 14.96
N ASP A 497 24.16 -9.95 15.87
CA ASP A 497 23.65 -9.88 17.23
C ASP A 497 24.34 -8.76 18.03
N GLU A 498 25.66 -8.59 17.89
CA GLU A 498 26.41 -7.49 18.47
C GLU A 498 25.92 -6.14 17.96
N LYS A 499 25.66 -6.02 16.65
CA LYS A 499 25.09 -4.81 16.06
C LYS A 499 23.70 -4.51 16.60
N ASN A 500 22.81 -5.50 16.67
CA ASN A 500 21.47 -5.32 17.21
C ASN A 500 21.49 -4.87 18.68
N LEU A 501 22.41 -5.41 19.49
CA LEU A 501 22.62 -4.96 20.86
C LEU A 501 23.14 -3.52 20.93
N ALA A 502 24.12 -3.16 20.08
CA ALA A 502 24.66 -1.81 20.00
C ALA A 502 23.60 -0.78 19.55
N ASP A 503 22.73 -1.15 18.61
CA ASP A 503 21.67 -0.28 18.10
C ASP A 503 20.57 0.04 19.13
N VAL A 504 20.44 -0.78 20.19
CA VAL A 504 19.47 -0.57 21.28
C VAL A 504 20.13 -0.33 22.65
N ALA A 505 21.46 -0.20 22.68
CA ALA A 505 22.24 -0.10 23.94
C ALA A 505 21.80 1.07 24.83
N GLU A 506 21.49 2.22 24.26
CA GLU A 506 21.03 3.39 25.01
C GLU A 506 19.71 3.18 25.76
N PHE A 507 18.86 2.28 25.24
CA PHE A 507 17.60 1.88 25.88
C PHE A 507 17.82 0.80 26.94
N LEU A 508 18.94 0.06 26.86
CA LEU A 508 19.31 -1.00 27.78
C LEU A 508 20.00 -0.44 29.04
N ASP A 509 20.76 0.66 28.95
CA ASP A 509 21.57 1.26 30.03
C ASP A 509 20.75 1.96 31.15
N GLY A 510 19.45 1.81 31.17
CA GLY A 510 18.59 2.29 32.24
C GLY A 510 18.22 3.77 32.20
N LYS A 511 18.74 4.57 31.30
CA LYS A 511 18.33 5.97 31.10
C LYS A 511 16.87 6.05 30.60
N PHE A 512 16.51 5.17 29.69
CA PHE A 512 15.16 5.04 29.17
C PHE A 512 14.19 4.35 30.11
N ALA A 513 14.67 3.35 30.85
CA ALA A 513 13.88 2.64 31.85
C ALA A 513 13.48 3.52 33.04
N LYS A 514 14.13 4.68 33.28
CA LYS A 514 13.78 5.59 34.36
C LYS A 514 12.54 6.44 34.07
N SER A 515 12.31 6.86 32.83
CA SER A 515 11.10 7.61 32.46
C SER A 515 9.84 6.75 32.46
N GLU A 516 9.93 5.48 32.04
CA GLU A 516 8.80 4.54 32.12
C GLU A 516 8.55 4.04 33.55
N ARG A 517 9.58 3.94 34.41
CA ARG A 517 9.42 3.53 35.82
C ARG A 517 8.67 4.55 36.67
N VAL A 518 8.74 5.83 36.32
CA VAL A 518 8.02 6.87 37.07
C VAL A 518 6.50 6.83 36.83
N ASN A 519 6.07 6.41 35.65
CA ASN A 519 4.65 6.27 35.34
C ASN A 519 4.00 5.00 35.90
N LEU A 520 4.78 4.01 36.32
CA LEU A 520 4.28 2.75 36.91
C LEU A 520 4.31 2.71 38.45
N SER A 521 4.91 3.72 39.15
CA SER A 521 5.00 3.74 40.61
C SER A 521 3.84 4.45 41.30
N GLY A 522 2.78 4.84 40.56
CA GLY A 522 1.60 5.50 41.12
C GLY A 522 0.48 4.56 41.60
N GLU A 523 0.56 3.27 41.31
CA GLU A 523 -0.41 2.29 41.84
C GLU A 523 0.33 1.17 42.57
N GLN A 524 0.23 1.20 43.89
CA GLN A 524 0.63 0.11 44.76
C GLN A 524 -0.33 -1.05 44.53
N ASP A 525 0.21 -2.18 44.07
CA ASP A 525 -0.47 -3.46 44.13
C ASP A 525 -0.84 -3.80 45.59
N GLN A 526 -2.13 -3.71 45.89
CA GLN A 526 -2.71 -4.43 47.01
C GLN A 526 -3.48 -5.63 46.47
N ASN A 527 -2.85 -6.78 46.62
CA ASN A 527 -3.43 -8.13 46.78
C ASN A 527 -4.68 -8.45 45.93
N LEU A 528 -4.49 -9.18 44.87
CA LEU A 528 -5.50 -10.09 44.34
C LEU A 528 -4.97 -11.53 44.33
N THR A 529 -5.18 -12.20 45.45
CA THR A 529 -5.25 -13.65 45.50
C THR A 529 -6.54 -14.10 44.86
N ILE A 530 -6.46 -14.75 43.73
CA ILE A 530 -7.60 -15.37 43.07
C ILE A 530 -7.80 -16.76 43.70
N GLY A 531 -8.88 -16.87 44.47
CA GLY A 531 -9.46 -18.16 44.84
C GLY A 531 -10.34 -18.68 43.72
N PRO A 532 -10.55 -20.03 43.65
CA PRO A 532 -11.36 -20.58 42.58
C PRO A 532 -12.84 -20.50 43.00
N ASP A 533 -13.61 -19.60 42.40
CA ASP A 533 -15.05 -19.75 42.19
C ASP A 533 -15.68 -18.46 41.68
N GLY A 534 -16.51 -18.63 40.65
CA GLY A 534 -17.14 -17.70 39.78
C GLY A 534 -17.92 -16.54 40.42
N ASP A 535 -18.06 -15.50 39.61
CA ASP A 535 -19.30 -14.83 39.30
C ASP A 535 -19.01 -13.44 38.65
N ALA A 536 -19.45 -13.30 37.45
CA ALA A 536 -19.48 -12.06 36.71
C ALA A 536 -20.56 -11.12 37.28
N LYS A 537 -20.15 -10.05 37.97
CA LYS A 537 -20.94 -8.83 38.23
C LYS A 537 -20.04 -7.80 38.91
N ASN A 538 -19.48 -6.87 38.15
CA ASN A 538 -19.17 -5.48 38.57
C ASN A 538 -18.38 -4.77 37.46
N ALA A 539 -19.11 -4.33 36.47
CA ALA A 539 -18.67 -3.31 35.51
C ALA A 539 -19.61 -2.11 35.67
N ASP A 540 -19.46 -1.39 36.76
CA ASP A 540 -20.11 -0.09 36.94
C ASP A 540 -19.50 0.60 38.16
N ARG A 541 -18.39 1.35 37.94
CA ARG A 541 -17.95 2.45 38.81
C ARG A 541 -16.63 3.05 38.31
N LEU A 542 -16.74 3.93 37.35
CA LEU A 542 -15.75 5.00 37.14
C LEU A 542 -16.46 6.18 36.46
N LYS A 543 -17.16 6.95 37.26
CA LYS A 543 -17.58 8.32 36.95
C LYS A 543 -17.16 9.24 38.08
N THR A 544 -16.64 10.36 37.64
CA THR A 544 -16.48 11.65 38.36
C THR A 544 -15.26 11.82 39.26
N ASN A 545 -14.33 12.64 38.74
CA ASN A 545 -13.95 13.86 39.47
C ASN A 545 -13.41 14.93 38.52
N ASN A 546 -14.21 15.93 38.26
CA ASN A 546 -13.80 17.20 37.72
C ASN A 546 -13.16 18.04 38.83
N GLY A 547 -11.91 18.43 38.61
CA GLY A 547 -11.23 19.44 39.42
C GLY A 547 -10.69 20.54 38.53
N SER A 548 -11.39 21.66 38.49
CA SER A 548 -11.00 22.90 37.82
C SER A 548 -9.74 23.49 38.44
N VAL A 549 -8.74 23.81 37.63
CA VAL A 549 -7.62 24.70 37.99
C VAL A 549 -7.58 25.86 37.02
N ASN A 550 -7.69 27.06 37.58
CA ASN A 550 -7.59 28.38 36.96
C ASN A 550 -6.18 28.60 36.37
N LEU A 551 -6.17 29.09 35.12
CA LEU A 551 -5.02 29.73 34.48
C LEU A 551 -5.17 31.25 34.65
N ASN A 552 -4.25 31.89 35.34
CA ASN A 552 -3.94 33.31 35.21
C ASN A 552 -2.52 33.51 34.74
N GLU A 553 -2.40 34.16 33.60
CA GLU A 553 -1.45 35.14 33.11
C GLU A 553 0.05 35.03 33.52
N ASN A 554 0.90 34.82 32.52
CA ASN A 554 2.03 35.72 32.31
C ASN A 554 2.51 35.65 30.85
N THR A 555 2.15 36.65 30.11
CA THR A 555 2.81 37.12 28.90
C THR A 555 4.13 37.74 29.29
N ASP A 556 5.25 37.23 28.74
CA ASP A 556 6.46 38.00 28.35
C ASP A 556 7.60 36.98 28.10
N ASN A 557 7.89 36.77 26.82
CA ASN A 557 9.17 36.36 26.28
C ASN A 557 9.00 35.64 24.90
N VAL A 558 8.56 36.45 23.93
CA VAL A 558 8.67 36.08 22.49
C VAL A 558 9.34 37.23 21.76
N GLU A 559 10.61 37.42 21.99
CA GLU A 559 11.47 38.25 21.16
C GLU A 559 12.94 37.94 21.46
N ILE A 560 13.47 36.83 21.01
CA ILE A 560 14.87 36.56 20.72
C ILE A 560 14.92 35.20 20.00
N LEU A 561 14.75 35.18 18.70
CA LEU A 561 15.23 34.16 17.75
C LEU A 561 14.74 34.45 16.32
N ARG A 562 14.86 35.74 15.93
CA ARG A 562 14.83 36.15 14.50
C ARG A 562 16.16 36.85 14.19
N GLY A 563 17.20 36.07 13.96
CA GLY A 563 18.46 36.64 13.55
C GLY A 563 19.60 35.64 13.63
N ALA A 564 19.61 34.68 12.74
CA ALA A 564 20.79 33.93 12.30
C ALA A 564 20.38 32.76 11.37
N ILE A 565 19.95 33.07 10.16
CA ILE A 565 20.08 32.12 9.00
C ILE A 565 20.24 33.00 7.77
N ALA A 566 21.44 33.39 7.50
CA ALA A 566 21.94 33.72 6.18
C ALA A 566 23.30 33.04 6.07
N ASP A 567 23.48 32.37 4.94
CA ASP A 567 24.70 31.77 4.43
C ASP A 567 25.16 30.45 5.02
N GLU A 568 24.93 29.35 4.34
CA GLU A 568 25.94 28.61 3.58
C GLU A 568 25.40 27.38 2.88
N LYS A 569 25.55 27.35 1.56
CA LYS A 569 25.46 26.17 0.71
C LYS A 569 26.62 25.25 1.03
N ILE A 570 26.37 24.04 1.50
CA ILE A 570 27.25 22.89 1.25
C ILE A 570 26.39 21.68 0.90
N ILE A 571 26.65 21.18 -0.30
CA ILE A 571 26.14 19.97 -0.91
C ILE A 571 26.71 18.76 -0.17
N SER A 572 25.88 17.94 0.45
CA SER A 572 26.19 16.55 0.69
C SER A 572 25.10 15.69 0.04
N LYS A 573 25.46 15.12 -1.09
CA LYS A 573 24.69 14.08 -1.78
C LYS A 573 24.91 12.74 -1.11
N PHE A 574 23.84 11.93 -1.22
CA PHE A 574 23.73 10.50 -1.00
C PHE A 574 23.41 10.09 0.44
N ASP A 575 22.09 9.82 0.63
CA ASP A 575 21.63 8.48 1.02
C ASP A 575 20.08 8.44 1.02
N ASP A 576 19.56 7.60 0.14
CA ASP A 576 18.33 6.81 0.20
C ASP A 576 16.96 7.47 0.59
N GLU A 577 16.53 8.52 -0.10
CA GLU A 577 15.08 8.79 -0.26
C GLU A 577 14.70 8.86 -1.75
N PRO A 578 13.51 8.41 -2.15
CA PRO A 578 13.06 8.57 -3.52
C PRO A 578 12.94 10.07 -3.85
N ILE A 579 13.63 10.52 -4.88
CA ILE A 579 13.49 11.87 -5.41
C ILE A 579 12.04 11.99 -5.92
N ASP A 580 11.26 12.85 -5.30
CA ASP A 580 9.94 13.24 -5.78
C ASP A 580 10.11 14.04 -7.08
N VAL A 581 9.89 13.34 -8.21
CA VAL A 581 10.00 13.93 -9.56
C VAL A 581 8.79 14.83 -9.88
N ALA A 582 7.78 14.87 -9.02
CA ALA A 582 6.58 15.70 -9.25
C ALA A 582 6.80 17.20 -8.91
N SER A 583 7.84 17.56 -8.13
CA SER A 583 8.07 18.93 -7.72
C SER A 583 8.90 19.78 -8.72
N LEU A 584 9.38 19.18 -9.81
CA LEU A 584 10.16 19.90 -10.85
C LEU A 584 9.33 20.41 -12.04
N ALA A 585 8.01 20.25 -12.03
CA ALA A 585 7.15 20.65 -13.14
C ALA A 585 6.36 21.96 -12.92
N ASN A 586 6.42 22.59 -11.76
CA ASN A 586 5.75 23.87 -11.49
C ASN A 586 6.77 24.95 -11.12
N GLY A 587 7.51 25.40 -12.13
CA GLY A 587 8.25 26.64 -12.07
C GLY A 587 7.32 27.79 -12.45
N GLU A 588 6.69 28.42 -11.50
CA GLU A 588 6.06 29.71 -11.71
C GLU A 588 7.14 30.79 -11.77
N ASN A 589 7.36 31.31 -12.97
CA ASN A 589 8.05 32.56 -13.18
C ASN A 589 7.08 33.73 -12.96
N SER A 590 7.20 34.39 -11.84
CA SER A 590 6.68 35.73 -11.67
C SER A 590 7.75 36.75 -12.15
N SER A 591 7.48 37.44 -13.25
CA SER A 591 8.06 38.73 -13.53
C SER A 591 7.03 39.61 -14.19
N GLU A 592 6.69 40.69 -13.49
CA GLU A 592 6.00 41.85 -14.00
C GLU A 592 6.68 42.41 -15.25
N THR A 593 5.92 42.77 -16.28
CA THR A 593 6.04 44.10 -16.91
C THR A 593 4.94 44.35 -17.92
N LYS A 594 4.20 45.42 -17.66
CA LYS A 594 3.62 46.48 -18.49
C LYS A 594 2.98 46.19 -19.86
N THR A 595 1.67 46.48 -19.83
CA THR A 595 0.79 47.02 -20.88
C THR A 595 1.47 47.75 -22.04
N VAL A 596 1.11 47.37 -23.28
CA VAL A 596 0.74 48.30 -24.37
C VAL A 596 -0.33 47.65 -25.22
N ALA A 597 -1.44 48.40 -25.43
CA ALA A 597 -2.52 48.10 -26.35
C ALA A 597 -2.16 48.52 -27.78
N THR A 598 -2.54 47.72 -28.75
CA THR A 598 -3.07 48.24 -30.01
C THR A 598 -3.91 47.19 -30.76
N SER A 599 -5.01 47.68 -31.27
CA SER A 599 -6.00 47.17 -32.19
C SER A 599 -5.41 46.63 -33.50
N ASP A 600 -5.99 45.63 -34.16
CA ASP A 600 -6.84 45.77 -35.31
C ASP A 600 -7.21 44.43 -35.98
N LYS A 601 -8.44 44.42 -36.42
CA LYS A 601 -9.24 43.59 -37.30
C LYS A 601 -8.51 43.00 -38.53
N ASN A 602 -8.87 41.82 -38.94
CA ASN A 602 -9.67 41.49 -40.16
C ASN A 602 -9.62 40.01 -40.52
N SER A 603 -10.81 39.41 -40.54
CA SER A 603 -11.48 38.63 -41.54
C SER A 603 -10.65 37.97 -42.66
N LEU A 604 -10.90 36.68 -42.86
CA LEU A 604 -11.11 36.04 -44.15
C LEU A 604 -11.73 34.64 -43.95
N THR A 605 -13.01 34.57 -44.38
CA THR A 605 -13.77 33.41 -44.77
C THR A 605 -13.19 32.74 -45.99
N ARG A 606 -13.21 31.41 -46.05
CA ARG A 606 -13.50 30.64 -47.27
C ARG A 606 -13.87 29.19 -46.96
N GLU A 607 -15.02 28.89 -47.41
CA GLU A 607 -15.75 27.67 -47.74
C GLU A 607 -14.95 26.56 -48.43
N PHE A 608 -15.50 25.38 -48.24
CA PHE A 608 -15.66 24.16 -49.08
C PHE A 608 -15.53 22.93 -48.18
N GLY A 609 -16.37 21.93 -48.15
CA GLY A 609 -17.44 21.43 -48.95
C GLY A 609 -17.81 20.08 -48.38
N GLU A 610 -19.07 19.78 -48.40
CA GLU A 610 -19.71 18.51 -47.95
C GLU A 610 -19.17 17.30 -48.73
N ILE A 611 -18.92 16.17 -47.99
CA ILE A 611 -18.97 14.82 -48.57
C ILE A 611 -19.72 13.90 -47.62
N SER A 612 -20.79 13.32 -48.15
CA SER A 612 -21.74 12.39 -47.52
C SER A 612 -21.13 11.02 -47.18
N PRO A 613 -21.84 10.23 -46.33
CA PRO A 613 -21.34 8.97 -45.79
C PRO A 613 -21.50 7.80 -46.75
N VAL A 614 -20.47 6.97 -46.84
CA VAL A 614 -20.54 5.67 -47.52
C VAL A 614 -20.74 4.59 -46.48
N SER A 615 -21.89 3.96 -46.57
CA SER A 615 -22.23 2.73 -45.87
C SER A 615 -21.40 1.56 -46.40
N PHE A 616 -20.74 0.80 -45.51
CA PHE A 616 -20.25 -0.53 -45.83
C PHE A 616 -20.98 -1.57 -45.00
N ALA A 617 -21.63 -2.47 -45.76
CA ALA A 617 -22.29 -3.66 -45.26
C ALA A 617 -21.25 -4.71 -44.87
N TYR A 618 -21.50 -5.38 -43.76
CA TYR A 618 -20.77 -6.59 -43.34
C TYR A 618 -21.37 -7.78 -44.13
N GLU A 619 -20.57 -8.40 -44.99
CA GLU A 619 -20.75 -9.78 -45.39
C GLU A 619 -19.78 -10.70 -44.63
N THR A 620 -20.37 -11.70 -44.03
CA THR A 620 -19.70 -12.82 -43.37
C THR A 620 -19.06 -13.74 -44.40
N SER A 621 -17.75 -13.96 -44.26
CA SER A 621 -17.14 -15.17 -44.82
C SER A 621 -16.15 -15.72 -43.80
N ALA A 622 -16.64 -16.73 -43.06
CA ALA A 622 -15.79 -17.70 -42.36
C ALA A 622 -15.21 -18.62 -43.46
N GLU A 623 -13.91 -18.66 -43.50
CA GLU A 623 -13.04 -19.78 -43.93
C GLU A 623 -11.72 -19.24 -44.49
N LYS A 624 -10.63 -19.69 -43.85
CA LYS A 624 -9.21 -19.57 -44.17
C LYS A 624 -8.45 -18.49 -43.40
N CYS A 625 -8.00 -18.88 -42.24
CA CYS A 625 -6.67 -18.63 -41.69
C CYS A 625 -6.44 -19.54 -40.48
N ALA A 626 -6.28 -20.83 -40.71
CA ALA A 626 -5.67 -21.75 -39.80
C ALA A 626 -4.17 -21.81 -40.11
N SER A 627 -3.36 -21.00 -39.46
CA SER A 627 -1.92 -21.24 -39.24
C SER A 627 -1.30 -19.97 -38.65
N SER A 628 -1.18 -19.93 -37.38
CA SER A 628 -0.22 -19.21 -36.49
C SER A 628 -0.88 -18.75 -35.19
N GLU A 629 -1.54 -19.68 -34.51
CA GLU A 629 -1.84 -19.48 -33.10
C GLU A 629 -0.65 -19.95 -32.28
N HIS A 630 0.18 -18.99 -31.86
CA HIS A 630 0.95 -19.17 -30.66
C HIS A 630 0.03 -18.77 -29.50
N PRO A 631 -0.34 -19.70 -28.61
CA PRO A 631 -1.05 -19.34 -27.41
C PRO A 631 -0.14 -18.44 -26.59
N LEU A 632 -0.66 -17.31 -26.18
CA LEU A 632 -0.12 -16.39 -25.18
C LEU A 632 -0.09 -17.08 -23.81
N GLY A 633 0.61 -18.16 -23.72
CA GLY A 633 0.93 -18.85 -22.50
C GLY A 633 2.30 -18.39 -22.02
N VAL A 634 2.37 -18.13 -20.79
CA VAL A 634 3.45 -17.56 -20.00
C VAL A 634 4.84 -17.99 -20.50
N LYS A 635 5.63 -17.02 -20.84
CA LYS A 635 7.03 -17.18 -21.28
C LYS A 635 7.88 -18.09 -20.38
N PHE A 636 7.56 -18.17 -19.11
CA PHE A 636 8.34 -18.90 -18.11
C PHE A 636 8.50 -20.39 -18.43
N ILE A 637 7.42 -21.07 -18.78
CA ILE A 637 7.47 -22.51 -19.10
C ILE A 637 7.85 -22.73 -20.56
N ASN A 638 7.44 -21.84 -21.45
CA ASN A 638 7.76 -21.99 -22.85
C ASN A 638 9.25 -21.77 -23.15
N GLN A 639 9.97 -20.92 -22.41
CA GLN A 639 11.41 -20.80 -22.53
C GLN A 639 12.12 -22.10 -22.10
N ILE A 640 11.70 -22.70 -20.97
CA ILE A 640 12.27 -23.99 -20.53
C ILE A 640 11.93 -25.11 -21.51
N LYS A 641 10.69 -25.15 -22.02
CA LYS A 641 10.26 -26.14 -23.03
C LYS A 641 10.93 -25.89 -24.38
N THR A 642 11.16 -24.65 -24.80
CA THR A 642 11.83 -24.31 -26.06
C THR A 642 13.31 -24.67 -26.02
N VAL A 643 13.99 -24.42 -24.90
CA VAL A 643 15.38 -24.85 -24.71
C VAL A 643 15.47 -26.38 -24.74
N ASN A 644 14.56 -27.09 -24.09
CA ASN A 644 14.57 -28.57 -24.08
C ASN A 644 14.10 -29.19 -25.40
N LYS A 645 13.23 -28.56 -26.19
CA LYS A 645 12.80 -29.04 -27.51
C LYS A 645 13.83 -28.78 -28.59
N ASN A 646 14.57 -27.68 -28.52
CA ASN A 646 15.54 -27.29 -29.54
C ASN A 646 16.93 -27.91 -29.32
N LEU A 647 17.21 -28.47 -28.13
CA LEU A 647 18.49 -29.17 -27.90
C LEU A 647 18.75 -30.30 -28.88
N PRO A 648 17.78 -31.18 -29.22
CA PRO A 648 18.00 -32.25 -30.24
C PRO A 648 18.19 -31.69 -31.65
N ASP A 649 17.55 -30.61 -32.02
CA ASP A 649 17.63 -30.01 -33.35
C ASP A 649 18.89 -29.16 -33.54
N LEU A 650 19.38 -28.53 -32.50
CA LEU A 650 20.69 -27.88 -32.48
C LEU A 650 21.82 -28.91 -32.57
N ALA A 651 21.68 -30.09 -31.96
CA ALA A 651 22.65 -31.20 -32.12
C ALA A 651 22.64 -31.81 -33.51
N LYS A 652 21.49 -31.85 -34.19
CA LYS A 652 21.38 -32.31 -35.58
C LYS A 652 21.98 -31.34 -36.59
N ASN A 653 21.89 -30.07 -36.36
CA ASN A 653 22.46 -29.03 -37.23
C ASN A 653 23.98 -28.85 -37.00
N ALA A 654 24.46 -29.11 -35.79
CA ALA A 654 25.91 -29.10 -35.49
C ALA A 654 26.67 -30.28 -36.10
N GLY A 655 25.98 -31.38 -36.38
CA GLY A 655 26.59 -32.55 -37.05
C GLY A 655 26.88 -32.39 -38.55
N LYS A 656 26.54 -31.25 -39.14
CA LYS A 656 26.83 -30.90 -40.55
C LYS A 656 27.96 -29.89 -40.73
N ALA A 657 28.56 -29.42 -39.63
CA ALA A 657 29.75 -28.56 -39.70
C ALA A 657 30.96 -29.39 -39.26
N ASP A 658 31.86 -29.70 -40.18
CA ASP A 658 33.06 -30.46 -39.91
C ASP A 658 33.88 -29.87 -38.77
N GLY A 659 34.06 -30.62 -37.68
CA GLY A 659 35.04 -30.34 -36.65
C GLY A 659 34.62 -30.28 -35.18
N PHE A 660 33.36 -30.52 -34.82
CA PHE A 660 32.96 -30.54 -33.40
C PHE A 660 32.65 -31.95 -32.88
N LYS A 661 33.47 -32.47 -31.99
CA LYS A 661 33.21 -33.74 -31.30
C LYS A 661 32.14 -33.61 -30.27
N SER A 662 31.12 -34.47 -30.33
CA SER A 662 29.92 -34.49 -29.49
C SER A 662 30.15 -34.73 -27.98
N SER A 663 31.39 -34.90 -27.53
CA SER A 663 31.71 -35.23 -26.13
C SER A 663 31.70 -34.05 -25.15
N ASN A 664 31.61 -32.81 -25.62
CA ASN A 664 31.65 -31.63 -24.73
C ASN A 664 30.28 -31.10 -24.30
N PHE A 665 29.17 -31.64 -24.86
CA PHE A 665 27.82 -31.17 -24.50
C PHE A 665 27.17 -31.91 -23.32
N THR A 666 27.75 -33.04 -22.89
CA THR A 666 27.17 -33.84 -21.79
C THR A 666 27.57 -33.39 -20.38
N LYS A 667 28.32 -32.29 -20.23
CA LYS A 667 28.76 -31.76 -18.91
C LYS A 667 28.14 -30.45 -18.49
N ILE A 668 27.05 -30.03 -19.11
CA ILE A 668 26.27 -28.90 -18.57
C ILE A 668 25.18 -29.50 -17.69
N SER A 669 25.47 -29.61 -16.41
CA SER A 669 24.45 -29.90 -15.38
C SER A 669 23.39 -28.81 -15.37
N PRO A 670 22.12 -29.12 -15.11
CA PRO A 670 21.08 -28.13 -14.99
C PRO A 670 21.45 -27.07 -13.94
N LEU A 671 21.14 -25.82 -14.20
CA LEU A 671 21.39 -24.62 -13.36
C LEU A 671 20.83 -24.69 -11.93
N ALA A 672 20.23 -25.80 -11.52
CA ALA A 672 19.60 -26.00 -10.22
C ALA A 672 20.59 -26.12 -9.03
N ASN A 673 21.90 -26.11 -9.23
CA ASN A 673 22.87 -26.28 -8.13
C ASN A 673 23.91 -25.16 -7.96
N LEU A 674 23.63 -23.94 -8.47
CA LEU A 674 24.48 -22.77 -8.19
C LEU A 674 24.05 -22.08 -6.89
N GLN A 675 24.22 -22.74 -5.76
CA GLN A 675 23.98 -22.16 -4.40
C GLN A 675 25.23 -21.54 -3.78
N ARG A 676 26.25 -21.19 -4.55
CA ARG A 676 27.41 -20.46 -4.02
C ARG A 676 27.70 -19.20 -4.82
N PRO A 677 28.03 -18.09 -4.17
CA PRO A 677 28.47 -16.91 -4.89
C PRO A 677 29.79 -17.21 -5.60
N MET A 678 29.80 -17.06 -6.92
CA MET A 678 31.02 -17.18 -7.72
C MET A 678 31.92 -15.97 -7.46
N ASN A 679 33.22 -16.21 -7.25
CA ASN A 679 34.20 -15.14 -7.17
C ASN A 679 34.57 -14.65 -8.58
N ALA A 680 35.15 -13.46 -8.65
CA ALA A 680 35.50 -12.80 -9.92
C ALA A 680 36.48 -13.63 -10.78
N LYS A 681 37.26 -14.55 -10.19
CA LYS A 681 38.21 -15.44 -10.92
C LYS A 681 37.49 -16.56 -11.64
N ASP A 682 36.42 -17.09 -11.07
CA ASP A 682 35.65 -18.18 -11.67
C ASP A 682 34.84 -17.69 -12.87
N ALA A 683 34.31 -16.45 -12.79
CA ALA A 683 33.62 -15.80 -13.90
C ALA A 683 34.55 -15.54 -15.10
N VAL A 684 35.81 -15.17 -14.84
CA VAL A 684 36.83 -14.99 -15.90
C VAL A 684 37.21 -16.31 -16.57
N LYS A 685 37.18 -17.41 -15.81
CA LYS A 685 37.53 -18.74 -16.37
C LYS A 685 36.45 -19.25 -17.32
N ILE A 686 35.19 -19.02 -17.02
CA ILE A 686 34.05 -19.36 -17.90
C ILE A 686 34.09 -18.53 -19.18
N GLY A 687 34.44 -17.24 -19.11
CA GLY A 687 34.55 -16.35 -20.27
C GLY A 687 35.68 -16.68 -21.23
N LYS A 688 36.70 -17.41 -20.81
CA LYS A 688 37.81 -17.82 -21.68
C LYS A 688 37.50 -19.09 -22.53
N ASP A 689 36.53 -19.90 -22.07
CA ASP A 689 36.23 -21.21 -22.71
C ASP A 689 34.94 -21.17 -23.55
N ALA A 690 34.18 -20.09 -23.54
CA ALA A 690 32.92 -19.95 -24.29
C ALA A 690 33.09 -18.94 -25.45
N LYS A 691 33.07 -19.43 -26.68
CA LYS A 691 32.91 -18.62 -27.90
C LYS A 691 31.41 -18.47 -28.17
N PHE A 692 30.86 -17.28 -27.90
CA PHE A 692 29.53 -16.94 -28.36
C PHE A 692 29.58 -16.42 -29.80
N VAL A 693 28.85 -17.05 -30.71
CA VAL A 693 28.64 -16.55 -32.07
C VAL A 693 27.27 -15.91 -32.11
N SER A 694 27.23 -14.57 -32.15
CA SER A 694 26.02 -13.82 -32.53
C SER A 694 26.16 -13.42 -34.02
N ALA A 695 25.14 -13.70 -34.79
CA ALA A 695 25.09 -13.27 -36.20
C ALA A 695 24.76 -11.79 -36.24
N GLY A 696 25.72 -10.95 -36.61
CA GLY A 696 25.56 -9.54 -36.90
C GLY A 696 26.59 -8.66 -36.19
N SER A 697 27.63 -8.25 -36.94
CA SER A 697 28.68 -7.25 -36.65
C SER A 697 29.20 -7.20 -35.21
N ALA A 698 30.27 -7.91 -34.92
CA ALA A 698 30.99 -7.86 -33.67
C ALA A 698 32.35 -7.16 -33.86
N GLU A 699 32.55 -6.06 -33.13
CA GLU A 699 33.89 -5.59 -32.81
C GLU A 699 34.48 -6.45 -31.69
N PHE A 700 35.67 -6.97 -31.92
CA PHE A 700 36.44 -7.74 -30.95
C PHE A 700 36.90 -6.85 -29.79
N LEU A 701 36.41 -7.10 -28.59
CA LEU A 701 36.98 -6.51 -27.37
C LEU A 701 38.11 -7.42 -26.87
N ASP A 702 39.32 -6.90 -26.92
CA ASP A 702 40.55 -7.53 -26.44
C ASP A 702 40.52 -7.66 -24.91
N SER A 703 40.78 -8.88 -24.43
CA SER A 703 40.75 -9.24 -23.01
C SER A 703 41.75 -8.47 -22.13
N SER A 704 42.81 -7.89 -22.75
CA SER A 704 43.81 -7.07 -22.06
C SER A 704 43.28 -5.72 -21.53
N ASN A 705 42.13 -5.23 -22.03
CA ASN A 705 41.50 -4.00 -21.59
C ASN A 705 40.55 -4.17 -20.40
N LEU A 706 40.11 -5.40 -20.11
CA LEU A 706 39.24 -5.67 -18.95
C LEU A 706 40.01 -5.68 -17.61
N ASP A 707 41.22 -6.22 -17.62
CA ASP A 707 42.05 -6.27 -16.41
C ASP A 707 42.56 -4.88 -16.00
N LYS A 708 42.90 -4.01 -16.95
CA LYS A 708 43.31 -2.62 -16.66
C LYS A 708 42.15 -1.75 -16.15
N ARG A 709 40.91 -2.04 -16.52
CA ARG A 709 39.74 -1.31 -16.00
C ARG A 709 39.33 -1.76 -14.59
N ALA A 710 39.50 -3.03 -14.25
CA ALA A 710 39.23 -3.55 -12.90
C ALA A 710 40.28 -3.05 -11.88
N GLU A 711 41.56 -3.01 -12.25
CA GLU A 711 42.60 -2.47 -11.39
C GLU A 711 42.47 -0.96 -11.19
N SER A 712 42.06 -0.18 -12.21
CA SER A 712 41.90 1.25 -12.08
C SER A 712 40.72 1.66 -11.22
N LEU A 713 39.65 0.87 -11.20
CA LEU A 713 38.48 1.12 -10.35
C LEU A 713 38.73 0.81 -8.87
N ASN A 714 39.52 -0.19 -8.56
CA ASN A 714 39.85 -0.52 -7.16
C ASN A 714 40.90 0.42 -6.54
N LEU A 715 41.88 0.88 -7.32
CA LEU A 715 42.90 1.82 -6.84
C LEU A 715 42.33 3.24 -6.63
N THR A 716 41.36 3.67 -7.44
CA THR A 716 40.80 5.02 -7.32
C THR A 716 39.86 5.13 -6.10
N SER A 717 39.20 4.03 -5.69
CA SER A 717 38.33 4.01 -4.51
C SER A 717 39.11 3.94 -3.19
N LEU A 718 40.25 3.26 -3.18
CA LEU A 718 41.15 3.26 -2.02
C LEU A 718 41.90 4.59 -1.84
N LYS A 719 42.38 5.20 -2.93
CA LYS A 719 43.11 6.47 -2.89
C LYS A 719 42.23 7.63 -2.40
N ARG A 720 40.95 7.64 -2.76
CA ARG A 720 39.98 8.64 -2.26
C ARG A 720 39.60 8.47 -0.78
N ARG A 721 39.78 7.28 -0.20
CA ARG A 721 39.53 7.05 1.24
C ARG A 721 40.74 7.47 2.09
N THR A 722 41.96 7.26 1.60
CA THR A 722 43.20 7.69 2.30
C THR A 722 43.41 9.20 2.24
N ASP A 723 43.07 9.85 1.12
CA ASP A 723 43.22 11.31 0.99
C ASP A 723 42.17 12.06 1.84
N ARG A 724 41.02 11.50 2.16
CA ARG A 724 40.02 12.09 3.07
C ARG A 724 40.41 11.99 4.55
N LEU A 725 41.16 10.99 4.94
CA LEU A 725 41.68 10.85 6.31
C LEU A 725 42.85 11.78 6.60
N ASN A 726 43.59 12.19 5.57
CA ASN A 726 44.72 13.14 5.71
C ASN A 726 44.31 14.62 5.66
N LEU A 727 43.08 14.94 5.18
CA LEU A 727 42.60 16.34 5.14
C LEU A 727 41.90 16.79 6.43
N LEU A 728 41.60 15.88 7.37
CA LEU A 728 40.99 16.21 8.66
C LEU A 728 41.95 16.60 9.76
N ASN A 729 43.27 16.60 9.48
CA ASN A 729 44.31 16.91 10.49
C ASN A 729 45.06 18.24 10.27
N LEU A 730 44.57 19.14 9.42
CA LEU A 730 45.20 20.46 9.17
C LEU A 730 44.16 21.56 9.10
N THR A 731 43.64 22.00 10.23
CA THR A 731 43.15 23.37 10.41
C THR A 731 43.64 23.89 11.73
N GLU A 732 44.75 24.60 11.65
CA GLU A 732 45.18 25.50 12.73
C GLU A 732 44.30 26.75 12.72
N ASN A 733 43.63 27.02 13.83
CA ASN A 733 43.00 28.31 14.10
C ASN A 733 44.12 29.31 14.51
N LYS A 734 44.26 30.37 13.78
CA LYS A 734 45.01 31.55 14.18
C LYS A 734 44.07 32.65 14.63
N ASP A 735 44.10 32.98 15.89
CA ASP A 735 43.46 34.17 16.43
C ASP A 735 44.28 35.43 16.14
N ALA A 736 43.62 36.59 16.11
CA ALA A 736 44.10 37.82 15.50
C ALA A 736 45.17 38.58 16.28
N ASP A 737 45.74 38.02 17.38
CA ASP A 737 46.71 38.72 18.24
C ASP A 737 48.07 38.01 18.45
N GLY A 738 48.31 36.92 17.79
CA GLY A 738 49.69 36.40 17.65
C GLY A 738 50.30 35.73 18.86
N SER A 739 49.59 35.32 19.86
CA SER A 739 50.12 34.56 21.01
C SER A 739 49.66 33.09 21.00
N ALA A 740 50.64 32.20 20.85
CA ALA A 740 50.44 30.76 20.93
C ALA A 740 50.35 30.29 22.40
N GLN A 741 49.21 29.85 22.84
CA GLN A 741 49.10 29.02 24.07
C GLN A 741 49.03 27.55 23.69
N THR A 742 50.02 26.79 24.13
CA THR A 742 50.03 25.34 24.04
C THR A 742 49.12 24.77 25.10
N TYR A 743 48.03 24.13 24.70
CA TYR A 743 47.27 23.26 25.55
C TYR A 743 47.68 21.82 25.27
N ASP A 744 48.12 21.14 26.34
CA ASP A 744 48.41 19.71 26.36
C ASP A 744 47.09 18.95 26.07
N ALA A 745 47.04 18.26 24.96
CA ALA A 745 45.96 17.36 24.63
C ALA A 745 46.09 16.08 25.50
N PRO A 746 45.03 15.58 26.13
CA PRO A 746 45.10 14.30 26.80
C PRO A 746 45.17 13.17 25.75
N ASN A 747 46.17 12.36 25.91
CA ASN A 747 46.51 11.08 25.27
C ASN A 747 45.71 10.63 24.08
N SER A 748 46.39 10.53 22.94
CA SER A 748 45.97 9.87 21.70
C SER A 748 45.37 8.49 21.97
N ALA A 749 44.09 8.34 21.70
CA ALA A 749 43.44 7.03 21.64
C ALA A 749 44.01 6.23 20.45
N THR A 750 44.69 5.14 20.71
CA THR A 750 45.15 4.23 19.66
C THR A 750 43.97 3.54 18.96
N PRO A 751 44.11 3.09 17.71
CA PRO A 751 43.06 2.36 17.00
C PRO A 751 42.47 1.16 17.77
N GLU A 752 43.28 0.54 18.64
CA GLU A 752 42.84 -0.53 19.55
C GLU A 752 41.85 -0.04 20.61
N ASN A 753 41.98 1.22 21.09
CA ASN A 753 41.03 1.77 22.07
C ASN A 753 39.67 2.15 21.45
N LEU A 754 39.61 2.47 20.16
CA LEU A 754 38.38 2.68 19.44
C LEU A 754 37.68 1.36 19.09
N LEU A 755 38.45 0.30 18.80
CA LEU A 755 37.92 -1.05 18.59
C LEU A 755 37.38 -1.65 19.93
N ASN A 756 38.05 -1.39 21.04
CA ASN A 756 37.64 -1.85 22.37
C ASN A 756 36.44 -1.05 22.95
N ALA A 757 36.20 0.18 22.49
CA ALA A 757 34.98 0.94 22.84
C ALA A 757 33.76 0.45 22.10
N ALA A 758 33.93 -0.15 20.91
CA ALA A 758 32.82 -0.69 20.09
C ALA A 758 32.39 -2.11 20.50
N THR A 759 33.10 -2.81 21.35
CA THR A 759 32.84 -4.22 21.67
C THR A 759 32.40 -4.50 23.12
N LYS A 760 32.08 -3.46 23.91
CA LYS A 760 31.46 -3.71 25.21
C LYS A 760 29.99 -4.01 25.08
N THR A 761 29.67 -5.30 24.94
CA THR A 761 28.36 -5.83 25.29
C THR A 761 28.04 -5.36 26.71
N PRO A 762 26.91 -4.68 26.95
CA PRO A 762 26.55 -4.27 28.30
C PRO A 762 26.64 -5.49 29.24
N PRO A 763 27.31 -5.37 30.39
CA PRO A 763 27.41 -6.50 31.28
C PRO A 763 26.02 -6.91 31.73
N ASN A 764 25.61 -8.15 31.43
CA ASN A 764 24.44 -8.90 31.86
C ASN A 764 23.32 -9.15 30.84
N ILE A 765 23.47 -8.87 29.54
CA ILE A 765 22.45 -9.27 28.58
C ILE A 765 22.83 -10.62 27.96
N ARG A 766 21.97 -11.62 28.17
CA ARG A 766 22.17 -12.95 27.60
C ARG A 766 21.43 -13.10 26.30
N ILE A 767 22.17 -13.38 25.21
CA ILE A 767 21.59 -13.80 23.92
C ILE A 767 21.16 -15.26 24.04
N ILE A 768 19.92 -15.55 23.75
CA ILE A 768 19.32 -16.89 23.82
C ILE A 768 18.99 -17.47 22.44
N GLY A 769 19.18 -16.71 21.38
CA GLY A 769 19.00 -17.14 20.01
C GLY A 769 18.91 -16.00 19.01
N SER A 770 18.78 -16.34 17.73
CA SER A 770 18.64 -15.39 16.65
C SER A 770 17.78 -15.97 15.54
N LYS A 771 17.18 -15.09 14.71
CA LYS A 771 16.39 -15.49 13.56
C LYS A 771 16.73 -14.64 12.34
N VAL A 772 17.08 -15.31 11.25
CA VAL A 772 17.27 -14.69 9.94
C VAL A 772 15.97 -14.74 9.15
N GLY A 773 15.66 -13.67 8.44
CA GLY A 773 14.55 -13.59 7.50
C GLY A 773 14.87 -12.63 6.36
N TYR A 774 14.21 -12.83 5.23
CA TYR A 774 14.40 -12.01 4.04
C TYR A 774 13.18 -11.13 3.79
N ARG A 775 13.45 -9.87 3.45
CA ARG A 775 12.45 -8.89 3.06
C ARG A 775 12.64 -8.56 1.59
N SER A 776 11.58 -8.62 0.80
CA SER A 776 11.58 -8.20 -0.60
C SER A 776 11.14 -6.74 -0.71
N TYR A 777 11.91 -5.95 -1.46
CA TYR A 777 11.61 -4.56 -1.75
C TYR A 777 11.59 -4.31 -3.25
N SER A 778 10.67 -3.49 -3.70
CA SER A 778 10.74 -2.86 -5.00
C SER A 778 11.73 -1.68 -5.00
N GLY A 779 12.12 -1.19 -6.17
CA GLY A 779 13.06 -0.08 -6.30
C GLY A 779 12.55 1.26 -5.73
N ASP A 780 11.23 1.42 -5.59
CA ASP A 780 10.56 2.62 -5.06
C ASP A 780 9.89 2.39 -3.69
N ARG A 781 10.11 1.23 -3.07
CA ARG A 781 9.58 0.81 -1.76
C ARG A 781 8.06 0.58 -1.68
N PHE A 782 7.30 0.83 -2.74
CA PHE A 782 5.90 0.41 -2.79
C PHE A 782 5.80 -1.09 -3.04
N PRO A 783 4.89 -1.82 -2.40
CA PRO A 783 4.64 -3.23 -2.73
C PRO A 783 4.26 -3.42 -4.20
N LEU A 784 4.30 -4.64 -4.66
CA LEU A 784 3.77 -5.06 -5.96
C LEU A 784 2.45 -5.79 -5.72
N ILE A 785 1.35 -5.12 -6.02
CA ILE A 785 0.01 -5.63 -5.78
C ILE A 785 -0.84 -5.40 -7.03
N GLY A 786 -1.50 -6.46 -7.50
CA GLY A 786 -2.42 -6.36 -8.61
C GLY A 786 -2.30 -7.49 -9.61
N ARG A 787 -2.90 -7.30 -10.79
CA ARG A 787 -2.84 -8.26 -11.91
C ARG A 787 -1.44 -8.33 -12.51
N LEU A 788 -1.03 -9.52 -12.91
CA LEU A 788 0.19 -9.69 -13.69
C LEU A 788 -0.06 -9.21 -15.12
N TYR A 789 0.73 -8.25 -15.59
CA TYR A 789 0.59 -7.66 -16.91
C TYR A 789 1.25 -8.49 -18.00
N ASP A 790 0.71 -8.44 -19.22
CA ASP A 790 1.33 -9.01 -20.42
C ASP A 790 2.48 -8.08 -20.87
N GLU A 791 3.71 -8.45 -20.57
CA GLU A 791 4.87 -7.60 -20.77
C GLU A 791 5.14 -7.30 -22.24
N ASP A 792 4.96 -8.26 -23.15
CA ASP A 792 5.15 -8.07 -24.58
C ASP A 792 4.11 -7.10 -25.14
N PHE A 793 2.85 -7.26 -24.72
CA PHE A 793 1.81 -6.30 -25.07
C PHE A 793 2.15 -4.90 -24.58
N TYR A 794 2.56 -4.73 -23.34
CA TYR A 794 2.92 -3.42 -22.80
C TYR A 794 4.10 -2.78 -23.55
N LYS A 795 5.14 -3.55 -23.84
CA LYS A 795 6.30 -3.10 -24.62
C LYS A 795 5.90 -2.65 -26.03
N ASP A 796 5.00 -3.38 -26.70
CA ASP A 796 4.57 -3.05 -28.05
C ASP A 796 3.51 -1.93 -28.08
N ALA A 797 2.42 -2.08 -27.31
CA ALA A 797 1.30 -1.14 -27.32
C ALA A 797 1.67 0.26 -26.82
N TYR A 798 2.58 0.31 -25.83
CA TYR A 798 2.97 1.56 -25.16
C TYR A 798 4.40 2.05 -25.53
N LYS A 799 5.02 1.50 -26.56
CA LYS A 799 6.37 1.88 -27.02
C LYS A 799 6.53 3.37 -27.36
N SER A 800 5.43 4.04 -27.68
CA SER A 800 5.40 5.46 -28.05
C SER A 800 4.92 6.39 -26.92
N LEU A 801 4.83 5.93 -25.68
CA LEU A 801 4.31 6.73 -24.56
C LEU A 801 5.01 8.07 -24.35
N LEU A 802 6.30 8.18 -24.67
CA LEU A 802 7.00 9.46 -24.66
C LEU A 802 6.25 10.57 -25.45
N TRP A 803 5.60 10.18 -26.56
CA TRP A 803 4.94 11.09 -27.49
C TRP A 803 3.39 11.03 -27.40
N THR A 804 2.83 9.94 -26.83
CA THR A 804 1.40 9.66 -26.83
C THR A 804 0.74 9.70 -25.46
N LYS A 805 1.46 10.14 -24.42
CA LYS A 805 0.93 10.17 -23.03
C LYS A 805 -0.42 10.89 -22.88
N ASN A 806 -0.69 11.88 -23.71
CA ASN A 806 -1.93 12.67 -23.69
C ASN A 806 -2.91 12.28 -24.84
N ARG A 807 -2.69 11.14 -25.48
CA ARG A 807 -3.58 10.62 -26.55
C ARG A 807 -4.27 9.36 -26.07
N PRO A 808 -5.39 8.95 -26.69
CA PRO A 808 -5.98 7.65 -26.42
C PRO A 808 -4.95 6.54 -26.67
N ASN A 809 -4.80 5.66 -25.71
CA ASN A 809 -3.91 4.51 -25.77
C ASN A 809 -4.78 3.23 -25.77
N PRO A 810 -4.26 2.08 -26.26
CA PRO A 810 -4.97 0.81 -26.17
C PRO A 810 -5.23 0.42 -24.71
N SER A 811 -6.33 -0.29 -24.44
CA SER A 811 -6.60 -0.86 -23.11
C SER A 811 -5.47 -1.81 -22.71
N PRO A 812 -5.11 -1.87 -21.42
CA PRO A 812 -4.06 -2.75 -20.96
C PRO A 812 -4.46 -4.21 -21.13
N LYS A 813 -3.47 -5.09 -21.24
CA LYS A 813 -3.67 -6.52 -21.29
C LYS A 813 -2.95 -7.19 -20.12
N TYR A 814 -3.64 -8.11 -19.49
CA TYR A 814 -3.15 -8.85 -18.32
C TYR A 814 -3.06 -10.34 -18.62
N VAL A 815 -2.20 -11.02 -17.87
CA VAL A 815 -2.23 -12.48 -17.82
C VAL A 815 -3.53 -12.91 -17.13
N PRO A 816 -4.38 -13.70 -17.76
CA PRO A 816 -5.68 -14.06 -17.20
C PRO A 816 -5.55 -14.68 -15.81
N ASN A 817 -6.32 -14.18 -14.87
CA ASN A 817 -6.50 -14.70 -13.51
C ASN A 817 -5.22 -14.90 -12.69
N VAL A 818 -4.14 -14.20 -13.03
CA VAL A 818 -2.89 -14.21 -12.28
C VAL A 818 -2.68 -12.87 -11.59
N TYR A 819 -2.50 -12.92 -10.27
CA TYR A 819 -2.32 -11.77 -9.39
C TYR A 819 -1.02 -11.90 -8.59
N ALA A 820 -0.51 -10.78 -8.09
CA ALA A 820 0.63 -10.76 -7.18
C ALA A 820 0.33 -9.91 -5.95
N SER A 821 0.89 -10.32 -4.81
CA SER A 821 0.94 -9.55 -3.56
C SER A 821 2.29 -9.82 -2.91
N THR A 822 3.29 -9.00 -3.26
CA THR A 822 4.70 -9.22 -2.87
C THR A 822 5.47 -7.91 -2.71
N ALA A 823 6.76 -7.99 -2.39
CA ALA A 823 7.63 -6.83 -2.14
C ALA A 823 7.17 -5.92 -0.99
N HIS A 824 6.60 -6.49 0.06
CA HIS A 824 6.03 -5.76 1.19
C HIS A 824 7.07 -5.13 2.14
N GLY A 825 8.35 -5.34 1.92
CA GLY A 825 9.44 -4.78 2.71
C GLY A 825 9.39 -5.19 4.19
N SER A 826 9.71 -4.25 5.08
CA SER A 826 9.71 -4.47 6.54
C SER A 826 8.35 -4.30 7.20
N ARG A 827 7.34 -3.78 6.49
CA ARG A 827 6.00 -3.51 7.04
C ARG A 827 4.93 -4.43 6.46
N GLY A 828 5.32 -5.67 6.16
CA GLY A 828 4.44 -6.68 5.58
C GLY A 828 3.20 -6.99 6.43
N LEU A 829 3.25 -6.82 7.74
CA LEU A 829 2.07 -6.97 8.60
C LEU A 829 0.94 -5.98 8.25
N CYS A 830 1.29 -4.75 7.84
CA CYS A 830 0.30 -3.78 7.38
C CYS A 830 -0.07 -4.01 5.92
N THR A 831 0.92 -4.03 5.03
CA THR A 831 0.69 -3.98 3.58
C THR A 831 0.19 -5.30 3.00
N ALA A 832 0.35 -6.44 3.70
CA ALA A 832 -0.23 -7.72 3.29
C ALA A 832 -1.77 -7.71 3.34
N VAL A 833 -2.35 -7.04 4.34
CA VAL A 833 -3.81 -6.90 4.43
C VAL A 833 -4.34 -6.03 3.30
N LEU A 834 -3.70 -4.88 3.05
CA LEU A 834 -4.03 -4.05 1.88
C LEU A 834 -3.90 -4.85 0.58
N GLY A 835 -2.84 -5.66 0.44
CA GLY A 835 -2.63 -6.51 -0.73
C GLY A 835 -3.74 -7.53 -0.93
N ALA A 836 -4.19 -8.16 0.14
CA ALA A 836 -5.29 -9.13 0.10
C ALA A 836 -6.63 -8.47 -0.26
N GLU A 837 -6.94 -7.30 0.30
CA GLU A 837 -8.15 -6.53 -0.05
C GLU A 837 -8.13 -6.12 -1.53
N LEU A 838 -7.00 -5.59 -2.03
CA LEU A 838 -6.87 -5.20 -3.42
C LEU A 838 -6.95 -6.37 -4.40
N VAL A 839 -6.37 -7.53 -4.06
CA VAL A 839 -6.50 -8.75 -4.87
C VAL A 839 -7.97 -9.17 -4.94
N CYS A 840 -8.70 -9.15 -3.82
CA CYS A 840 -10.14 -9.39 -3.80
C CYS A 840 -10.91 -8.34 -4.62
N ASP A 841 -10.59 -7.05 -4.48
CA ASP A 841 -11.26 -5.98 -5.23
C ASP A 841 -11.10 -6.15 -6.75
N LEU A 842 -9.94 -6.69 -7.19
CA LEU A 842 -9.67 -6.94 -8.60
C LEU A 842 -10.32 -8.23 -9.11
N ILE A 843 -10.39 -9.29 -8.30
CA ILE A 843 -11.00 -10.57 -8.67
C ILE A 843 -12.53 -10.43 -8.81
N PHE A 844 -13.17 -9.72 -7.87
CA PHE A 844 -14.61 -9.58 -7.80
C PHE A 844 -15.15 -8.26 -8.35
N ASP A 845 -14.33 -7.48 -9.04
CA ASP A 845 -14.68 -6.14 -9.58
C ASP A 845 -15.32 -5.19 -8.56
N ARG A 846 -14.83 -5.23 -7.31
CA ARG A 846 -15.28 -4.38 -6.20
C ARG A 846 -14.65 -2.99 -6.30
N PRO A 847 -15.22 -1.94 -5.68
CA PRO A 847 -14.54 -0.66 -5.50
C PRO A 847 -13.18 -0.86 -4.85
N LEU A 848 -12.13 -0.14 -5.30
CA LEU A 848 -10.82 -0.22 -4.66
C LEU A 848 -10.88 0.32 -3.21
N CYS A 849 -10.19 -0.36 -2.31
CA CYS A 849 -10.10 0.04 -0.90
C CYS A 849 -9.08 1.18 -0.64
N ILE A 850 -8.48 1.71 -1.68
CA ILE A 850 -7.48 2.77 -1.65
C ILE A 850 -7.68 3.71 -2.84
N GLU A 851 -7.17 4.92 -2.77
CA GLU A 851 -7.19 5.91 -3.85
C GLU A 851 -6.53 5.36 -5.12
N LYS A 852 -7.11 5.67 -6.27
CA LYS A 852 -6.58 5.25 -7.57
C LYS A 852 -5.12 5.66 -7.76
N SER A 853 -4.77 6.89 -7.38
CA SER A 853 -3.38 7.38 -7.49
C SER A 853 -2.39 6.54 -6.67
N LEU A 854 -2.78 6.05 -5.50
CA LEU A 854 -1.97 5.15 -4.70
C LEU A 854 -1.95 3.72 -5.27
N PHE A 855 -3.07 3.25 -5.83
CA PHE A 855 -3.13 1.95 -6.52
C PHE A 855 -2.19 1.92 -7.74
N ASP A 856 -2.13 3.01 -8.50
CA ASP A 856 -1.21 3.14 -9.65
C ASP A 856 0.26 2.98 -9.23
N GLU A 857 0.63 3.41 -8.01
CA GLU A 857 1.96 3.20 -7.43
C GLU A 857 2.21 1.75 -6.98
N LEU A 858 1.17 0.92 -6.84
CA LEU A 858 1.31 -0.50 -6.50
C LEU A 858 1.37 -1.40 -7.73
N HIS A 859 0.96 -0.89 -8.91
CA HIS A 859 0.80 -1.67 -10.13
C HIS A 859 2.12 -2.29 -10.60
N LEU A 860 2.09 -3.56 -11.02
CA LEU A 860 3.30 -4.31 -11.40
C LEU A 860 4.03 -3.68 -12.60
N ALA A 861 3.31 -3.15 -13.58
CA ALA A 861 3.90 -2.55 -14.80
C ALA A 861 4.48 -1.14 -14.57
N ARG A 862 4.40 -0.55 -13.37
CA ARG A 862 4.78 0.86 -13.14
C ARG A 862 6.22 1.20 -13.52
N PHE A 863 7.16 0.25 -13.33
CA PHE A 863 8.56 0.47 -13.72
C PHE A 863 8.72 0.51 -15.23
N LEU A 864 8.12 -0.45 -15.94
CA LEU A 864 8.12 -0.47 -17.41
C LEU A 864 7.47 0.79 -17.98
N VAL A 865 6.29 1.18 -17.48
CA VAL A 865 5.57 2.39 -17.93
C VAL A 865 6.40 3.65 -17.69
N ARG A 866 7.07 3.77 -16.52
CA ARG A 866 8.00 4.89 -16.24
C ARG A 866 9.17 4.94 -17.22
N LYS A 867 9.70 3.79 -17.65
CA LYS A 867 10.76 3.70 -18.68
C LYS A 867 10.21 4.14 -20.04
N LEU A 868 9.07 3.60 -20.47
CA LEU A 868 8.44 3.92 -21.75
C LEU A 868 8.06 5.42 -21.85
N LYS A 869 7.58 6.03 -20.76
CA LYS A 869 7.33 7.48 -20.67
C LYS A 869 8.60 8.31 -20.88
N LYS A 870 9.78 7.76 -20.60
CA LYS A 870 11.09 8.40 -20.83
C LYS A 870 11.72 8.01 -22.18
N GLY A 871 11.06 7.21 -23.01
CA GLY A 871 11.59 6.68 -24.26
C GLY A 871 12.71 5.65 -24.08
N LEU A 872 12.85 5.09 -22.89
CA LEU A 872 13.79 4.01 -22.61
C LEU A 872 13.11 2.66 -22.94
N ARG A 873 13.84 1.78 -23.61
CA ARG A 873 13.36 0.45 -23.99
C ARG A 873 14.01 -0.63 -23.15
#